data_2d5b2611549e9a6a7e91bee90977cf98
#
_entry.id   2d5b2611549e9a6a7e91bee90977cf98
#
_cell.length_a   1.000
_cell.length_b   1.000
_cell.length_c   1.000
_cell.angle_alpha   90.00
_cell.angle_beta   90.00
_cell.angle_gamma   90.00
#
_symmetry.space_group_name_H-M   'P 1'
#
loop_
_entity.id
_entity.type
_entity.pdbx_description
1 polymer ?
#
loop_
_entity_poly.entity_id
_entity_poly.type
_entity_poly.pdbx_seq_one_letter_code
_entity_poly.pdbx_strand_id
1 'polypeptide(L)'
;MAEPTEAASQVPPAQSLEDQTLIVFARLMEGGQEDNETCRDLDELTKLLNDDYEARQKDKSRETICKVIDGDCVDTVLCYLDMRQPEIVRGHATLSTSAYLKAAGDDGSKKLSTFFFDRVRRGTYDDYIVAFCVAAATFPIVPDLTAELFLNEDFLPSLGTLMRRKWKSRKVETACLEMLNAACMNSLCREAINKYCIEWLEEIVDQDLSEAVRSMNADPNLQSDGGSISMRRHSEQVQYLAAVILAKLRAVPAKPAPGDNKSRIEPAVTSIEDLSGMFTKMILRDEDHGRKHSIEGLAYASLQPKVKESIVSNPELLQKLVKTLSEAQPRSPTTYGALSIFVNLTKYLPTLTEEEKKMNQLKAYANAAGKLGGPDPLNDDEHVAKRCKLVFDAGITPVLVTHSKNGSPASLGLVISIIFSLSVDRTLRGKLAQQGAVKLLLVSWMSLPQTEAASRRLAAQALARILISTNPALVFGGNRDTPIIAAVRPLVSIIPPDPAAQTRDLLPSFEALMALTNLASMDDDATRRSIINTAWNQIEEQMLASNTLVSKAAVELVCNLVQQPEAIALYAEETAKARNRLNVLLALADAPDAGTRSAAGGALASLTNFEGVIRGIINRDRGVKVILGMCVDDSEDIRHRGVFVVHNLVTAEGEVGELAREKVKGEGGVETLTECAKKSRSNDVVELTVQALKTLLGDQS
;
A
#
# COMPACT_ATOMS: atom_id res chain seq x y z
N MET A 1 20.04 -60.53 55.57
CA MET A 1 19.12 -59.51 54.95
C MET A 1 20.01 -58.48 54.35
N ALA A 2 20.17 -58.51 53.03
CA ALA A 2 20.94 -57.53 52.26
C ALA A 2 19.94 -56.71 51.49
N GLU A 3 20.00 -55.38 51.68
CA GLU A 3 19.20 -54.42 50.97
C GLU A 3 19.69 -54.32 49.49
N PRO A 4 18.77 -54.10 48.50
CA PRO A 4 19.16 -53.92 47.13
C PRO A 4 19.51 -52.44 46.92
N THR A 5 20.71 -52.19 46.45
CA THR A 5 21.21 -50.90 45.94
C THR A 5 20.43 -50.52 44.71
N GLU A 6 19.72 -49.41 44.79
CA GLU A 6 19.10 -48.70 43.63
C GLU A 6 20.19 -48.24 42.67
N ALA A 7 20.18 -48.80 41.46
CA ALA A 7 20.97 -48.27 40.35
C ALA A 7 20.31 -46.95 39.86
N ALA A 8 20.95 -45.82 40.15
CA ALA A 8 20.62 -44.54 39.60
C ALA A 8 20.73 -44.60 38.06
N SER A 9 19.60 -44.50 37.36
CA SER A 9 19.56 -44.30 35.93
C SER A 9 20.19 -42.93 35.61
N GLN A 10 21.42 -42.93 35.12
CA GLN A 10 22.06 -41.76 34.55
C GLN A 10 21.29 -41.36 33.30
N VAL A 11 20.54 -40.26 33.38
CA VAL A 11 20.04 -39.52 32.20
C VAL A 11 21.28 -39.10 31.44
N PRO A 12 21.40 -39.41 30.12
CA PRO A 12 22.55 -38.97 29.34
C PRO A 12 22.63 -37.44 29.40
N PRO A 13 23.80 -36.82 29.50
CA PRO A 13 23.98 -35.39 29.55
C PRO A 13 23.32 -34.79 28.29
N ALA A 14 22.52 -33.76 28.47
CA ALA A 14 21.90 -33.01 27.35
C ALA A 14 23.04 -32.60 26.40
N GLN A 15 22.97 -33.03 25.14
CA GLN A 15 23.96 -32.71 24.11
C GLN A 15 24.06 -31.19 23.99
N SER A 16 25.27 -30.64 23.91
CA SER A 16 25.48 -29.19 23.71
C SER A 16 24.88 -28.76 22.37
N LEU A 17 24.52 -27.47 22.24
CA LEU A 17 24.04 -26.95 20.97
C LEU A 17 25.08 -27.08 19.84
N GLU A 18 26.36 -27.02 20.21
CA GLU A 18 27.48 -27.23 19.30
C GLU A 18 27.50 -28.67 18.77
N ASP A 19 27.37 -29.68 19.68
CA ASP A 19 27.30 -31.08 19.28
C ASP A 19 26.09 -31.38 18.39
N GLN A 20 24.92 -30.82 18.72
CA GLN A 20 23.72 -30.94 17.89
C GLN A 20 23.96 -30.38 16.49
N THR A 21 24.58 -29.18 16.40
CA THR A 21 24.91 -28.55 15.12
C THR A 21 25.85 -29.40 14.28
N LEU A 22 26.90 -29.96 14.88
CA LEU A 22 27.84 -30.84 14.19
C LEU A 22 27.20 -32.15 13.71
N ILE A 23 26.27 -32.73 14.50
CA ILE A 23 25.52 -33.92 14.10
C ILE A 23 24.65 -33.65 12.89
N VAL A 24 23.95 -32.49 12.85
CA VAL A 24 23.14 -32.10 11.69
C VAL A 24 24.03 -31.93 10.44
N PHE A 25 25.18 -31.27 10.57
CA PHE A 25 26.13 -31.15 9.47
C PHE A 25 26.68 -32.51 9.02
N ALA A 26 26.99 -33.41 9.93
CA ALA A 26 27.44 -34.77 9.57
C ALA A 26 26.39 -35.51 8.72
N ARG A 27 25.10 -35.40 9.09
CA ARG A 27 23.99 -35.99 8.29
C ARG A 27 23.89 -35.36 6.92
N LEU A 28 23.96 -34.02 6.84
CA LEU A 28 23.90 -33.28 5.57
C LEU A 28 25.10 -33.60 4.65
N MET A 29 26.30 -33.82 5.21
CA MET A 29 27.52 -34.19 4.48
C MET A 29 27.52 -35.63 3.97
N GLU A 30 26.91 -36.55 4.71
CA GLU A 30 26.82 -37.95 4.33
C GLU A 30 26.10 -38.16 3.02
N GLY A 31 25.09 -37.34 2.73
CA GLY A 31 24.34 -37.34 1.48
C GLY A 31 23.54 -38.62 1.25
N GLY A 32 22.81 -38.68 0.14
CA GLY A 32 22.07 -39.88 -0.26
C GLY A 32 20.78 -40.16 0.51
N GLN A 33 20.34 -39.19 1.33
CA GLN A 33 19.06 -39.23 2.05
C GLN A 33 17.90 -38.90 1.10
N GLU A 34 16.68 -39.27 1.50
CA GLU A 34 15.48 -38.78 0.81
C GLU A 34 15.32 -37.29 0.97
N ASP A 35 14.72 -36.60 -0.03
CA ASP A 35 14.51 -35.15 -0.05
C ASP A 35 13.83 -34.65 1.23
N ASN A 36 12.87 -35.40 1.77
CA ASN A 36 12.16 -35.05 3.00
C ASN A 36 13.06 -35.11 4.26
N GLU A 37 14.06 -35.98 4.30
CA GLU A 37 15.01 -36.06 5.39
C GLU A 37 16.00 -34.93 5.32
N THR A 38 16.53 -34.63 4.13
CA THR A 38 17.37 -33.47 3.86
C THR A 38 16.66 -32.17 4.26
N CYS A 39 15.39 -32.02 3.91
CA CYS A 39 14.59 -30.83 4.32
C CYS A 39 14.46 -30.72 5.83
N ARG A 40 14.25 -31.85 6.56
CA ARG A 40 14.17 -31.81 8.03
C ARG A 40 15.50 -31.41 8.67
N ASP A 41 16.62 -31.93 8.16
CA ASP A 41 17.94 -31.56 8.65
C ASP A 41 18.27 -30.12 8.43
N LEU A 42 17.89 -29.54 7.24
CA LEU A 42 18.01 -28.13 6.94
C LEU A 42 17.11 -27.27 7.84
N ASP A 43 15.90 -27.72 8.16
CA ASP A 43 15.01 -27.04 9.10
C ASP A 43 15.54 -27.07 10.54
N GLU A 44 16.10 -28.21 10.96
CA GLU A 44 16.75 -28.33 12.28
C GLU A 44 17.93 -27.37 12.39
N LEU A 45 18.79 -27.29 11.36
CA LEU A 45 19.89 -26.34 11.29
C LEU A 45 19.38 -24.90 11.35
N THR A 46 18.36 -24.58 10.57
CA THR A 46 17.73 -23.24 10.55
C THR A 46 17.25 -22.83 11.93
N LYS A 47 16.62 -23.76 12.65
CA LYS A 47 16.13 -23.54 14.02
C LYS A 47 17.29 -23.28 14.99
N LEU A 48 18.30 -24.14 14.99
CA LEU A 48 19.49 -23.98 15.86
C LEU A 48 20.18 -22.65 15.67
N LEU A 49 20.35 -22.21 14.43
CA LEU A 49 20.97 -20.91 14.08
C LEU A 49 20.10 -19.71 14.51
N ASN A 50 18.80 -19.78 14.33
CA ASN A 50 17.89 -18.72 14.78
C ASN A 50 17.81 -18.64 16.30
N ASP A 51 17.72 -19.78 17.00
CA ASP A 51 17.68 -19.85 18.46
C ASP A 51 18.99 -19.28 19.07
N ASP A 52 20.16 -19.60 18.47
CA ASP A 52 21.46 -19.02 18.86
C ASP A 52 21.48 -17.50 18.67
N TYR A 53 21.03 -17.02 17.50
CA TYR A 53 20.96 -15.60 17.22
C TYR A 53 20.06 -14.86 18.21
N GLU A 54 18.87 -15.37 18.50
CA GLU A 54 17.94 -14.77 19.47
C GLU A 54 18.49 -14.76 20.89
N ALA A 55 19.15 -15.85 21.30
CA ALA A 55 19.78 -15.95 22.61
C ALA A 55 20.89 -14.91 22.78
N ARG A 56 21.70 -14.68 21.74
CA ARG A 56 22.76 -13.67 21.72
C ARG A 56 22.23 -12.23 21.69
N GLN A 57 21.06 -11.99 21.12
CA GLN A 57 20.41 -10.68 21.21
C GLN A 57 20.03 -10.33 22.67
N LYS A 58 19.69 -11.36 23.48
CA LYS A 58 19.36 -11.20 24.90
C LYS A 58 20.61 -11.15 25.79
N ASP A 59 21.63 -11.94 25.46
CA ASP A 59 22.90 -12.00 26.19
C ASP A 59 24.09 -11.94 25.22
N LYS A 60 24.68 -10.77 25.08
CA LYS A 60 25.82 -10.50 24.18
C LYS A 60 27.12 -11.21 24.60
N SER A 61 27.21 -11.76 25.81
CA SER A 61 28.38 -12.49 26.29
C SER A 61 28.42 -13.94 25.83
N ARG A 62 27.31 -14.46 25.33
CA ARG A 62 27.18 -15.85 24.87
C ARG A 62 27.99 -16.07 23.60
N GLU A 63 28.78 -17.18 23.60
CA GLU A 63 29.50 -17.61 22.41
C GLU A 63 28.52 -18.17 21.36
N THR A 64 28.83 -17.92 20.08
CA THR A 64 28.01 -18.38 18.97
C THR A 64 28.33 -19.81 18.55
N ILE A 65 27.31 -20.60 18.21
CA ILE A 65 27.50 -21.93 17.61
C ILE A 65 28.16 -21.83 16.21
N CYS A 66 28.21 -20.68 15.59
CA CYS A 66 28.88 -20.50 14.29
C CYS A 66 30.40 -20.71 14.37
N LYS A 67 31.00 -20.77 15.56
CA LYS A 67 32.41 -21.07 15.73
C LYS A 67 32.78 -22.50 15.32
N VAL A 68 31.87 -23.46 15.50
CA VAL A 68 32.10 -24.88 15.12
C VAL A 68 31.75 -25.12 13.65
N ILE A 69 31.16 -24.16 12.95
CA ILE A 69 30.82 -24.26 11.53
C ILE A 69 32.05 -23.84 10.71
N ASP A 70 32.77 -24.80 10.19
CA ASP A 70 33.95 -24.60 9.36
C ASP A 70 33.61 -24.32 7.88
N GLY A 71 34.64 -24.31 7.02
CA GLY A 71 34.47 -24.08 5.58
C GLY A 71 33.71 -25.22 4.90
N ASP A 72 33.94 -26.45 5.30
CA ASP A 72 33.30 -27.64 4.69
C ASP A 72 31.79 -27.67 5.04
N CYS A 73 31.45 -27.29 6.26
CA CYS A 73 30.05 -27.11 6.68
C CYS A 73 29.32 -26.07 5.81
N VAL A 74 29.94 -24.90 5.59
CA VAL A 74 29.39 -23.83 4.74
C VAL A 74 29.27 -24.30 3.30
N ASP A 75 30.30 -24.94 2.75
CA ASP A 75 30.31 -25.52 1.39
C ASP A 75 29.12 -26.48 1.20
N THR A 76 28.84 -27.31 2.21
CA THR A 76 27.74 -28.28 2.17
C THR A 76 26.39 -27.57 2.05
N VAL A 77 26.07 -26.62 2.92
CA VAL A 77 24.78 -25.90 2.88
C VAL A 77 24.63 -25.12 1.58
N LEU A 78 25.69 -24.43 1.13
CA LEU A 78 25.66 -23.64 -0.12
C LEU A 78 25.52 -24.54 -1.34
N CYS A 79 26.05 -25.77 -1.34
CA CYS A 79 25.87 -26.71 -2.44
C CYS A 79 24.42 -27.20 -2.59
N TYR A 80 23.61 -27.19 -1.54
CA TYR A 80 22.17 -27.49 -1.64
C TYR A 80 21.38 -26.38 -2.38
N LEU A 81 21.96 -25.21 -2.65
CA LEU A 81 21.36 -24.17 -3.49
C LEU A 81 21.49 -24.44 -4.99
N ASP A 82 22.25 -25.45 -5.40
CA ASP A 82 22.47 -25.85 -6.80
C ASP A 82 21.12 -26.12 -7.49
N MET A 83 20.94 -25.59 -8.69
CA MET A 83 19.74 -25.80 -9.53
C MET A 83 19.44 -27.27 -9.87
N ARG A 84 20.41 -28.17 -9.69
CA ARG A 84 20.26 -29.61 -9.87
C ARG A 84 19.55 -30.29 -8.68
N GLN A 85 19.48 -29.64 -7.53
CA GLN A 85 18.70 -30.10 -6.39
C GLN A 85 17.20 -29.83 -6.60
N PRO A 86 16.31 -30.64 -5.99
CA PRO A 86 14.87 -30.41 -6.00
C PRO A 86 14.51 -29.02 -5.48
N GLU A 87 13.47 -28.40 -6.04
CA GLU A 87 13.07 -27.04 -5.67
C GLU A 87 12.75 -26.92 -4.17
N ILE A 88 12.14 -27.96 -3.60
CA ILE A 88 11.82 -28.01 -2.16
C ILE A 88 13.10 -27.96 -1.31
N VAL A 89 14.10 -28.75 -1.63
CA VAL A 89 15.39 -28.78 -0.92
C VAL A 89 16.11 -27.43 -1.03
N ARG A 90 16.12 -26.82 -2.22
CA ARG A 90 16.69 -25.48 -2.42
C ARG A 90 15.99 -24.41 -1.60
N GLY A 91 14.66 -24.52 -1.44
CA GLY A 91 13.88 -23.63 -0.57
C GLY A 91 14.33 -23.69 0.89
N HIS A 92 14.46 -24.90 1.45
CA HIS A 92 14.96 -25.11 2.81
C HIS A 92 16.42 -24.68 2.97
N ALA A 93 17.29 -24.98 1.99
CA ALA A 93 18.68 -24.53 1.97
C ALA A 93 18.81 -23.00 1.95
N THR A 94 17.92 -22.31 1.26
CA THR A 94 17.87 -20.84 1.25
C THR A 94 17.57 -20.29 2.64
N LEU A 95 16.63 -20.90 3.37
CA LEU A 95 16.31 -20.52 4.76
C LEU A 95 17.49 -20.77 5.70
N SER A 96 18.14 -21.92 5.58
CA SER A 96 19.33 -22.26 6.38
C SER A 96 20.49 -21.30 6.10
N THR A 97 20.73 -20.98 4.81
CA THR A 97 21.75 -19.99 4.41
C THR A 97 21.44 -18.61 4.99
N SER A 98 20.19 -18.17 4.96
CA SER A 98 19.76 -16.91 5.55
C SER A 98 19.99 -16.88 7.05
N ALA A 99 19.62 -17.95 7.78
CA ALA A 99 19.83 -18.07 9.21
C ALA A 99 21.33 -18.07 9.56
N TYR A 100 22.14 -18.79 8.77
CA TYR A 100 23.58 -18.81 8.94
C TYR A 100 24.23 -17.43 8.76
N LEU A 101 23.96 -16.75 7.66
CA LEU A 101 24.54 -15.43 7.39
C LEU A 101 24.12 -14.40 8.46
N LYS A 102 22.90 -14.51 8.97
CA LYS A 102 22.39 -13.67 10.06
C LYS A 102 23.12 -13.96 11.39
N ALA A 103 23.34 -15.23 11.70
CA ALA A 103 23.97 -15.64 12.96
C ALA A 103 25.50 -15.41 12.96
N ALA A 104 26.18 -15.70 11.85
CA ALA A 104 27.63 -15.62 11.70
C ALA A 104 28.14 -14.20 11.38
N GLY A 105 27.28 -13.31 10.84
CA GLY A 105 27.66 -11.92 10.51
C GLY A 105 28.86 -11.83 9.58
N ASP A 106 29.89 -11.06 9.98
CA ASP A 106 31.07 -10.81 9.15
C ASP A 106 31.89 -12.08 8.83
N ASP A 107 31.92 -13.06 9.73
CA ASP A 107 32.60 -14.34 9.47
C ASP A 107 31.86 -15.14 8.38
N GLY A 108 30.53 -15.18 8.46
CA GLY A 108 29.69 -15.79 7.42
C GLY A 108 29.86 -15.10 6.06
N SER A 109 29.94 -13.77 6.05
CA SER A 109 30.20 -12.98 4.85
C SER A 109 31.54 -13.31 4.21
N LYS A 110 32.61 -13.44 4.99
CA LYS A 110 33.94 -13.84 4.52
C LYS A 110 33.95 -15.25 3.94
N LYS A 111 33.30 -16.21 4.61
CA LYS A 111 33.22 -17.59 4.13
C LYS A 111 32.41 -17.69 2.83
N LEU A 112 31.29 -16.94 2.70
CA LEU A 112 30.54 -16.85 1.44
C LEU A 112 31.41 -16.28 0.31
N SER A 113 32.17 -15.22 0.57
CA SER A 113 33.06 -14.60 -0.42
C SER A 113 34.16 -15.59 -0.87
N THR A 114 34.78 -16.26 0.06
CA THR A 114 35.81 -17.28 -0.22
C THR A 114 35.23 -18.39 -1.07
N PHE A 115 34.06 -18.94 -0.70
CA PHE A 115 33.37 -19.96 -1.46
C PHE A 115 33.11 -19.54 -2.92
N PHE A 116 32.54 -18.36 -3.11
CA PHE A 116 32.20 -17.85 -4.46
C PHE A 116 33.44 -17.70 -5.34
N PHE A 117 34.48 -17.02 -4.86
CA PHE A 117 35.68 -16.78 -5.64
C PHE A 117 36.49 -18.03 -5.91
N ASP A 118 36.53 -18.96 -4.97
CA ASP A 118 37.22 -20.25 -5.18
C ASP A 118 36.55 -21.10 -6.26
N ARG A 119 35.20 -21.12 -6.29
CA ARG A 119 34.45 -21.79 -7.35
C ARG A 119 34.65 -21.11 -8.71
N VAL A 120 34.55 -19.79 -8.77
CA VAL A 120 34.80 -19.05 -10.02
C VAL A 120 36.22 -19.24 -10.51
N ARG A 121 37.23 -19.29 -9.63
CA ARG A 121 38.66 -19.51 -9.97
C ARG A 121 38.93 -20.92 -10.50
N ARG A 122 38.27 -21.94 -9.94
CA ARG A 122 38.39 -23.33 -10.47
C ARG A 122 37.88 -23.43 -11.89
N GLY A 123 36.84 -22.69 -12.24
CA GLY A 123 36.43 -22.47 -13.62
C GLY A 123 35.83 -23.67 -14.34
N THR A 124 35.44 -24.74 -13.65
CA THR A 124 34.67 -25.83 -14.22
C THR A 124 33.20 -25.45 -14.42
N TYR A 125 32.51 -26.11 -15.32
CA TYR A 125 31.06 -25.85 -15.51
C TYR A 125 30.23 -26.12 -14.25
N ASP A 126 30.59 -27.14 -13.47
CA ASP A 126 29.94 -27.47 -12.23
C ASP A 126 30.16 -26.40 -11.16
N ASP A 127 31.40 -25.89 -11.04
CA ASP A 127 31.72 -24.80 -10.12
C ASP A 127 30.96 -23.50 -10.49
N TYR A 128 30.87 -23.17 -11.79
CA TYR A 128 30.08 -22.02 -12.23
C TYR A 128 28.60 -22.16 -11.91
N ILE A 129 27.99 -23.35 -12.13
CA ILE A 129 26.58 -23.58 -11.81
C ILE A 129 26.34 -23.30 -10.33
N VAL A 130 27.14 -23.89 -9.43
CA VAL A 130 26.99 -23.73 -7.99
C VAL A 130 27.21 -22.27 -7.57
N ALA A 131 28.28 -21.62 -8.04
CA ALA A 131 28.58 -20.22 -7.72
C ALA A 131 27.43 -19.27 -8.13
N PHE A 132 26.90 -19.43 -9.34
CA PHE A 132 25.82 -18.62 -9.86
C PHE A 132 24.51 -18.86 -9.11
N CYS A 133 24.19 -20.13 -8.78
CA CYS A 133 23.01 -20.45 -7.97
C CYS A 133 23.11 -19.87 -6.56
N VAL A 134 24.28 -19.93 -5.94
CA VAL A 134 24.52 -19.32 -4.62
C VAL A 134 24.38 -17.81 -4.70
N ALA A 135 24.98 -17.15 -5.67
CA ALA A 135 24.82 -15.70 -5.85
C ALA A 135 23.35 -15.32 -6.09
N ALA A 136 22.63 -16.05 -6.94
CA ALA A 136 21.21 -15.81 -7.20
C ALA A 136 20.35 -15.93 -5.92
N ALA A 137 20.62 -16.92 -5.08
CA ALA A 137 19.91 -17.15 -3.83
C ALA A 137 20.26 -16.14 -2.72
N THR A 138 21.50 -15.62 -2.71
CA THR A 138 21.98 -14.70 -1.65
C THR A 138 21.70 -13.24 -1.93
N PHE A 139 21.44 -12.82 -3.18
CA PHE A 139 21.04 -11.44 -3.50
C PHE A 139 19.84 -10.94 -2.68
N PRO A 140 18.74 -11.69 -2.50
CA PRO A 140 17.63 -11.26 -1.65
C PRO A 140 17.96 -11.25 -0.15
N ILE A 141 18.97 -12.01 0.29
CA ILE A 141 19.31 -12.21 1.71
C ILE A 141 20.30 -11.14 2.18
N VAL A 142 21.40 -10.97 1.46
CA VAL A 142 22.51 -10.05 1.76
C VAL A 142 22.88 -9.24 0.51
N PRO A 143 22.00 -8.32 0.07
CA PRO A 143 22.11 -7.66 -1.23
C PRO A 143 23.41 -6.88 -1.41
N ASP A 144 23.90 -6.19 -0.38
CA ASP A 144 25.11 -5.37 -0.46
C ASP A 144 26.36 -6.23 -0.65
N LEU A 145 26.49 -7.27 0.18
CA LEU A 145 27.60 -8.21 0.08
C LEU A 145 27.62 -8.92 -1.28
N THR A 146 26.46 -9.42 -1.70
CA THR A 146 26.39 -10.16 -2.99
C THR A 146 26.64 -9.22 -4.16
N ALA A 147 26.24 -7.94 -4.07
CA ALA A 147 26.58 -6.93 -5.07
C ALA A 147 28.09 -6.65 -5.13
N GLU A 148 28.79 -6.60 -3.99
CA GLU A 148 30.26 -6.48 -3.94
C GLU A 148 30.94 -7.66 -4.65
N LEU A 149 30.50 -8.89 -4.38
CA LEU A 149 31.01 -10.09 -5.06
C LEU A 149 30.79 -10.01 -6.58
N PHE A 150 29.60 -9.60 -6.99
CA PHE A 150 29.20 -9.49 -8.38
C PHE A 150 29.96 -8.39 -9.14
N LEU A 151 30.20 -7.25 -8.49
CA LEU A 151 30.90 -6.09 -9.07
C LEU A 151 32.40 -6.18 -9.02
N ASN A 152 32.97 -7.29 -8.56
CA ASN A 152 34.41 -7.50 -8.56
C ASN A 152 35.00 -7.29 -9.97
N GLU A 153 36.11 -6.56 -10.06
CA GLU A 153 36.69 -6.04 -11.31
C GLU A 153 36.96 -7.11 -12.37
N ASP A 154 37.28 -8.35 -11.96
CA ASP A 154 37.64 -9.43 -12.88
C ASP A 154 36.43 -10.31 -13.28
N PHE A 155 35.35 -10.29 -12.55
CA PHE A 155 34.24 -11.22 -12.71
C PHE A 155 33.36 -10.89 -13.91
N LEU A 156 32.73 -9.72 -13.93
CA LEU A 156 31.79 -9.32 -15.00
C LEU A 156 32.39 -9.22 -16.40
N PRO A 157 33.57 -8.61 -16.59
CA PRO A 157 34.19 -8.57 -17.91
C PRO A 157 34.50 -9.96 -18.50
N SER A 158 34.83 -10.94 -17.65
CA SER A 158 35.07 -12.32 -18.03
C SER A 158 33.81 -13.09 -18.42
N LEU A 159 32.66 -12.71 -17.82
CA LEU A 159 31.39 -13.41 -17.95
C LEU A 159 30.85 -13.37 -19.39
N GLY A 160 30.88 -12.20 -20.06
CA GLY A 160 30.44 -12.06 -21.46
C GLY A 160 31.21 -12.97 -22.38
N THR A 161 32.54 -13.04 -22.21
CA THR A 161 33.42 -13.94 -22.97
C THR A 161 33.11 -15.40 -22.69
N LEU A 162 32.88 -15.77 -21.43
CA LEU A 162 32.50 -17.14 -21.03
C LEU A 162 31.18 -17.56 -21.69
N MET A 163 30.19 -16.69 -21.68
CA MET A 163 28.82 -16.98 -22.17
C MET A 163 28.76 -17.05 -23.70
N ARG A 164 29.67 -16.40 -24.42
CA ARG A 164 29.78 -16.50 -25.91
C ARG A 164 30.52 -17.77 -26.39
N ARG A 165 31.10 -18.60 -25.54
CA ARG A 165 31.76 -19.84 -25.92
C ARG A 165 30.79 -20.84 -26.56
N LYS A 166 31.18 -21.47 -27.68
CA LYS A 166 30.33 -22.43 -28.43
C LYS A 166 29.93 -23.68 -27.62
N TRP A 167 30.73 -24.05 -26.66
CA TRP A 167 30.61 -25.34 -25.91
C TRP A 167 30.14 -25.19 -24.48
N LYS A 168 29.41 -24.12 -24.15
CA LYS A 168 28.88 -23.96 -22.78
C LYS A 168 27.75 -24.95 -22.48
N SER A 169 27.65 -25.37 -21.24
CA SER A 169 26.50 -26.16 -20.74
C SER A 169 25.24 -25.27 -20.64
N ARG A 170 24.07 -25.77 -21.10
CA ARG A 170 22.80 -25.11 -20.97
C ARG A 170 22.47 -24.75 -19.51
N LYS A 171 22.87 -25.60 -18.55
CA LYS A 171 22.69 -25.36 -17.11
C LYS A 171 23.51 -24.16 -16.62
N VAL A 172 24.74 -23.99 -17.09
CA VAL A 172 25.58 -22.82 -16.79
C VAL A 172 24.92 -21.55 -17.28
N GLU A 173 24.39 -21.60 -18.51
CA GLU A 173 23.70 -20.44 -19.11
C GLU A 173 22.46 -20.04 -18.30
N THR A 174 21.63 -21.00 -17.94
CA THR A 174 20.44 -20.75 -17.09
C THR A 174 20.83 -20.19 -15.71
N ALA A 175 21.80 -20.81 -15.03
CA ALA A 175 22.27 -20.36 -13.72
C ALA A 175 22.87 -18.93 -13.78
N CYS A 176 23.61 -18.63 -14.85
CA CYS A 176 24.12 -17.29 -15.10
C CYS A 176 23.00 -16.26 -15.24
N LEU A 177 21.98 -16.55 -16.03
CA LEU A 177 20.85 -15.63 -16.23
C LEU A 177 20.00 -15.51 -14.95
N GLU A 178 19.81 -16.55 -14.16
CA GLU A 178 19.15 -16.46 -12.84
C GLU A 178 19.93 -15.52 -11.90
N MET A 179 21.26 -15.62 -11.87
CA MET A 179 22.11 -14.70 -11.12
C MET A 179 21.99 -13.27 -11.64
N LEU A 180 22.07 -13.03 -12.95
CA LEU A 180 21.89 -11.69 -13.54
C LEU A 180 20.50 -11.12 -13.24
N ASN A 181 19.47 -11.96 -13.29
CA ASN A 181 18.11 -11.57 -12.98
C ASN A 181 17.97 -11.11 -11.51
N ALA A 182 18.59 -11.83 -10.57
CA ALA A 182 18.65 -11.45 -9.16
C ALA A 182 19.50 -10.18 -8.96
N ALA A 183 20.65 -10.06 -9.60
CA ALA A 183 21.54 -8.90 -9.54
C ALA A 183 20.85 -7.60 -10.01
N CYS A 184 19.88 -7.67 -10.91
CA CYS A 184 19.09 -6.52 -11.34
C CYS A 184 18.31 -5.81 -10.24
N MET A 185 18.21 -6.36 -9.03
CA MET A 185 17.65 -5.66 -7.85
C MET A 185 18.54 -4.49 -7.42
N ASN A 186 19.85 -4.59 -7.61
CA ASN A 186 20.80 -3.53 -7.25
C ASN A 186 21.05 -2.60 -8.45
N SER A 187 21.09 -1.29 -8.23
CA SER A 187 21.27 -0.29 -9.31
C SER A 187 22.65 -0.36 -9.95
N LEU A 188 23.72 -0.53 -9.16
CA LEU A 188 25.09 -0.62 -9.66
C LEU A 188 25.29 -1.89 -10.46
N CYS A 189 24.69 -3.00 -10.02
CA CYS A 189 24.69 -4.24 -10.78
C CYS A 189 23.97 -4.09 -12.13
N ARG A 190 22.84 -3.36 -12.19
CA ARG A 190 22.15 -3.07 -13.46
C ARG A 190 23.04 -2.29 -14.43
N GLU A 191 23.74 -1.27 -13.94
CA GLU A 191 24.69 -0.49 -14.77
C GLU A 191 25.80 -1.37 -15.33
N ALA A 192 26.37 -2.23 -14.50
CA ALA A 192 27.41 -3.15 -14.90
C ALA A 192 26.91 -4.22 -15.89
N ILE A 193 25.72 -4.80 -15.66
CA ILE A 193 25.09 -5.73 -16.61
C ILE A 193 24.84 -5.05 -17.95
N ASN A 194 24.31 -3.84 -17.93
CA ASN A 194 24.08 -3.05 -19.15
C ASN A 194 25.38 -2.79 -19.92
N LYS A 195 26.49 -2.55 -19.22
CA LYS A 195 27.80 -2.30 -19.83
C LYS A 195 28.43 -3.56 -20.43
N TYR A 196 28.38 -4.70 -19.76
CA TYR A 196 29.16 -5.88 -20.09
C TYR A 196 28.37 -7.03 -20.72
N CYS A 197 27.05 -7.10 -20.52
CA CYS A 197 26.22 -8.23 -20.90
C CYS A 197 25.11 -7.91 -21.91
N ILE A 198 24.83 -6.63 -22.20
CA ILE A 198 23.67 -6.21 -23.01
C ILE A 198 23.65 -6.87 -24.39
N GLU A 199 24.78 -6.85 -25.12
CA GLU A 199 24.88 -7.41 -26.48
C GLU A 199 24.58 -8.91 -26.51
N TRP A 200 25.06 -9.64 -25.50
CA TRP A 200 24.80 -11.07 -25.39
C TRP A 200 23.33 -11.36 -25.08
N LEU A 201 22.69 -10.56 -24.19
CA LEU A 201 21.28 -10.70 -23.87
C LEU A 201 20.38 -10.40 -25.08
N GLU A 202 20.71 -9.36 -25.86
CA GLU A 202 20.00 -9.02 -27.10
C GLU A 202 20.15 -10.13 -28.14
N GLU A 203 21.34 -10.68 -28.31
CA GLU A 203 21.59 -11.81 -29.23
C GLU A 203 20.72 -13.04 -28.91
N ILE A 204 20.48 -13.32 -27.59
CA ILE A 204 19.61 -14.42 -27.18
C ILE A 204 18.16 -14.16 -27.58
N VAL A 205 17.66 -12.94 -27.38
CA VAL A 205 16.26 -12.57 -27.64
C VAL A 205 15.98 -12.41 -29.11
N ASP A 206 16.89 -11.83 -29.91
CA ASP A 206 16.72 -11.63 -31.35
C ASP A 206 16.57 -12.92 -32.13
N GLN A 207 17.14 -14.02 -31.67
CA GLN A 207 16.96 -15.31 -32.31
C GLN A 207 15.52 -15.77 -32.35
N ASP A 208 14.75 -15.49 -31.28
CA ASP A 208 13.32 -15.87 -31.21
C ASP A 208 12.46 -14.99 -32.12
N LEU A 209 12.73 -13.68 -32.16
CA LEU A 209 12.03 -12.75 -33.04
C LEU A 209 12.23 -13.09 -34.53
N SER A 210 13.44 -13.45 -34.93
CA SER A 210 13.75 -13.82 -36.32
C SER A 210 13.08 -15.14 -36.74
N GLU A 211 12.97 -16.12 -35.86
CA GLU A 211 12.24 -17.36 -36.09
C GLU A 211 10.73 -17.15 -36.16
N ALA A 212 10.16 -16.30 -35.27
CA ALA A 212 8.75 -15.95 -35.30
C ALA A 212 8.34 -15.24 -36.58
N VAL A 213 9.19 -14.34 -37.10
CA VAL A 213 8.97 -13.66 -38.41
C VAL A 213 9.08 -14.63 -39.57
N ARG A 214 10.04 -15.56 -39.53
CA ARG A 214 10.19 -16.60 -40.58
C ARG A 214 9.00 -17.55 -40.60
N SER A 215 8.43 -17.92 -39.44
CA SER A 215 7.24 -18.77 -39.36
C SER A 215 5.95 -18.08 -39.84
N MET A 216 5.87 -16.76 -39.74
CA MET A 216 4.76 -15.95 -40.28
C MET A 216 4.85 -15.76 -41.81
N ASN A 217 6.04 -15.77 -42.36
CA ASN A 217 6.30 -15.60 -43.81
C ASN A 217 6.47 -16.92 -44.57
N ALA A 218 6.41 -18.06 -43.91
CA ALA A 218 6.48 -19.36 -44.56
C ALA A 218 5.16 -19.65 -45.29
N ASP A 219 5.24 -19.67 -46.66
CA ASP A 219 4.14 -20.07 -47.51
C ASP A 219 3.75 -21.54 -47.21
N PRO A 220 2.45 -21.82 -46.89
CA PRO A 220 2.04 -23.19 -46.55
C PRO A 220 2.23 -24.24 -47.66
N ASN A 221 2.62 -23.82 -48.84
CA ASN A 221 2.80 -24.70 -50.02
C ASN A 221 4.24 -25.10 -50.36
N LEU A 222 5.25 -24.64 -49.63
CA LEU A 222 6.62 -25.10 -49.80
C LEU A 222 6.91 -26.29 -48.89
N GLN A 223 6.57 -27.51 -49.36
CA GLN A 223 7.20 -28.75 -48.90
C GLN A 223 8.66 -28.74 -49.30
N SER A 224 9.56 -28.28 -48.45
CA SER A 224 11.00 -28.48 -48.68
C SER A 224 11.39 -29.85 -48.12
N ASP A 225 11.66 -30.76 -49.07
CA ASP A 225 12.47 -31.94 -48.84
C ASP A 225 13.84 -31.50 -48.30
N GLY A 226 14.17 -31.97 -47.13
CA GLY A 226 15.49 -31.74 -46.54
C GLY A 226 15.41 -31.19 -45.13
N GLY A 227 15.29 -32.10 -44.15
CA GLY A 227 15.22 -31.78 -42.72
C GLY A 227 16.42 -31.01 -42.19
N SER A 228 16.40 -29.70 -42.36
CA SER A 228 17.13 -28.77 -41.51
C SER A 228 16.25 -28.48 -40.32
N ILE A 229 16.27 -29.36 -39.32
CA ILE A 229 15.81 -29.01 -37.96
C ILE A 229 16.77 -27.88 -37.52
N SER A 230 16.30 -26.65 -37.59
CA SER A 230 16.96 -25.50 -36.94
C SER A 230 17.02 -25.80 -35.45
N MET A 231 18.13 -26.39 -35.00
CA MET A 231 18.34 -26.60 -33.56
C MET A 231 18.36 -25.22 -32.89
N ARG A 232 17.34 -24.91 -32.14
CA ARG A 232 17.33 -23.70 -31.30
C ARG A 232 18.64 -23.66 -30.51
N ARG A 233 19.41 -22.59 -30.69
CA ARG A 233 20.73 -22.40 -30.06
C ARG A 233 20.57 -22.26 -28.54
N HIS A 234 19.47 -21.63 -28.07
CA HIS A 234 19.13 -21.39 -26.68
C HIS A 234 17.81 -22.09 -26.32
N SER A 235 17.65 -22.48 -25.05
CA SER A 235 16.37 -23.00 -24.55
C SER A 235 15.36 -21.87 -24.37
N GLU A 236 14.06 -22.17 -24.40
CA GLU A 236 13.02 -21.18 -24.16
C GLU A 236 13.19 -20.50 -22.78
N GLN A 237 13.56 -21.26 -21.75
CA GLN A 237 13.82 -20.70 -20.42
C GLN A 237 14.95 -19.65 -20.43
N VAL A 238 16.01 -19.90 -21.20
CA VAL A 238 17.14 -18.96 -21.36
C VAL A 238 16.68 -17.68 -22.05
N GLN A 239 15.87 -17.80 -23.11
CA GLN A 239 15.32 -16.65 -23.83
C GLN A 239 14.40 -15.82 -22.94
N TYR A 240 13.56 -16.47 -22.15
CA TYR A 240 12.65 -15.80 -21.22
C TYR A 240 13.39 -15.04 -20.12
N LEU A 241 14.41 -15.65 -19.52
CA LEU A 241 15.26 -14.97 -18.53
C LEU A 241 15.99 -13.77 -19.14
N ALA A 242 16.56 -13.92 -20.34
CA ALA A 242 17.21 -12.81 -21.05
C ALA A 242 16.22 -11.67 -21.32
N ALA A 243 15.00 -11.97 -21.77
CA ALA A 243 13.96 -10.97 -22.00
C ALA A 243 13.56 -10.25 -20.71
N VAL A 244 13.42 -10.97 -19.58
CA VAL A 244 13.12 -10.36 -18.27
C VAL A 244 14.23 -9.41 -17.82
N ILE A 245 15.50 -9.83 -17.95
CA ILE A 245 16.64 -8.99 -17.61
C ILE A 245 16.65 -7.72 -18.48
N LEU A 246 16.46 -7.84 -19.79
CA LEU A 246 16.37 -6.69 -20.69
C LEU A 246 15.21 -5.76 -20.30
N ALA A 247 14.04 -6.30 -19.94
CA ALA A 247 12.92 -5.51 -19.46
C ALA A 247 13.28 -4.73 -18.18
N LYS A 248 13.97 -5.36 -17.21
CA LYS A 248 14.45 -4.69 -16.00
C LYS A 248 15.45 -3.56 -16.29
N LEU A 249 16.40 -3.79 -17.19
CA LEU A 249 17.41 -2.80 -17.57
C LEU A 249 16.78 -1.58 -18.27
N ARG A 250 15.78 -1.80 -19.11
CA ARG A 250 15.11 -0.74 -19.89
C ARG A 250 14.02 -0.02 -19.15
N ALA A 251 13.32 -0.70 -18.24
CA ALA A 251 12.25 -0.10 -17.44
C ALA A 251 12.78 0.93 -16.42
N VAL A 252 13.99 0.72 -15.91
CA VAL A 252 14.65 1.59 -14.93
C VAL A 252 15.99 2.02 -15.50
N PRO A 253 16.03 3.09 -16.34
CA PRO A 253 17.28 3.55 -16.95
C PRO A 253 18.30 3.94 -15.87
N ALA A 254 19.56 3.61 -16.12
CA ALA A 254 20.67 4.02 -15.28
C ALA A 254 20.75 5.56 -15.21
N LYS A 255 21.09 6.09 -14.03
CA LYS A 255 21.32 7.53 -13.89
C LYS A 255 22.61 7.88 -14.69
N PRO A 256 22.57 8.89 -15.58
CA PRO A 256 23.79 9.28 -16.29
C PRO A 256 24.84 9.76 -15.26
N ALA A 257 26.05 9.23 -15.36
CA ALA A 257 27.17 9.69 -14.54
C ALA A 257 27.42 11.18 -14.79
N PRO A 258 27.71 12.00 -13.74
CA PRO A 258 28.00 13.40 -13.94
C PRO A 258 29.29 13.57 -14.71
N GLY A 259 29.19 13.96 -15.99
CA GLY A 259 30.33 14.22 -16.88
C GLY A 259 30.30 13.49 -18.23
N ASP A 260 29.42 12.55 -18.43
CA ASP A 260 29.38 11.78 -19.68
C ASP A 260 28.37 12.38 -20.69
N ASN A 261 28.87 13.41 -21.41
CA ASN A 261 28.10 14.11 -22.45
C ASN A 261 28.03 13.31 -23.78
N LYS A 262 28.41 12.03 -23.82
CA LYS A 262 28.49 11.21 -25.05
C LYS A 262 27.88 9.82 -24.89
N SER A 263 26.90 9.58 -24.07
CA SER A 263 26.07 8.40 -24.27
C SER A 263 25.15 8.65 -25.46
N ARG A 264 25.65 8.43 -26.70
CA ARG A 264 24.77 8.07 -27.80
C ARG A 264 23.98 6.85 -27.34
N ILE A 265 22.71 7.07 -27.07
CA ILE A 265 21.74 5.99 -26.93
C ILE A 265 21.71 5.36 -28.33
N GLU A 266 22.49 4.31 -28.54
CA GLU A 266 22.29 3.47 -29.71
C GLU A 266 20.87 2.94 -29.63
N PRO A 267 20.08 3.01 -30.71
CA PRO A 267 18.75 2.48 -30.73
C PRO A 267 18.81 1.02 -30.28
N ALA A 268 18.17 0.70 -29.19
CA ALA A 268 18.09 -0.68 -28.68
C ALA A 268 17.50 -1.58 -29.75
N VAL A 269 18.16 -2.67 -30.07
CA VAL A 269 17.74 -3.63 -31.11
C VAL A 269 16.33 -4.17 -30.79
N THR A 270 16.04 -4.44 -29.52
CA THR A 270 14.71 -4.89 -29.04
C THR A 270 14.07 -3.83 -28.16
N SER A 271 12.91 -3.30 -28.52
CA SER A 271 12.21 -2.29 -27.69
C SER A 271 11.52 -2.93 -26.48
N ILE A 272 11.16 -2.11 -25.48
CA ILE A 272 10.40 -2.62 -24.31
C ILE A 272 8.98 -3.02 -24.70
N GLU A 273 8.44 -2.40 -25.74
CA GLU A 273 7.17 -2.75 -26.36
C GLU A 273 7.23 -4.15 -27.01
N ASP A 274 8.32 -4.47 -27.71
CA ASP A 274 8.53 -5.80 -28.29
C ASP A 274 8.64 -6.88 -27.20
N LEU A 275 9.41 -6.60 -26.14
CA LEU A 275 9.49 -7.49 -24.98
C LEU A 275 8.13 -7.70 -24.32
N SER A 276 7.32 -6.62 -24.15
CA SER A 276 5.96 -6.71 -23.66
C SER A 276 5.07 -7.58 -24.54
N GLY A 277 5.24 -7.48 -25.88
CA GLY A 277 4.56 -8.34 -26.86
C GLY A 277 4.92 -9.83 -26.70
N MET A 278 6.19 -10.15 -26.43
CA MET A 278 6.63 -11.51 -26.12
C MET A 278 5.96 -12.03 -24.85
N PHE A 279 6.04 -11.29 -23.74
CA PHE A 279 5.42 -11.70 -22.47
C PHE A 279 3.92 -11.88 -22.61
N THR A 280 3.23 -11.01 -23.35
CA THR A 280 1.81 -11.12 -23.65
C THR A 280 1.46 -12.43 -24.34
N LYS A 281 2.20 -12.77 -25.41
CA LYS A 281 1.99 -14.04 -26.13
C LYS A 281 2.19 -15.26 -25.22
N MET A 282 3.17 -15.21 -24.33
CA MET A 282 3.46 -16.31 -23.41
C MET A 282 2.38 -16.47 -22.32
N ILE A 283 1.88 -15.35 -21.76
CA ILE A 283 0.81 -15.37 -20.77
C ILE A 283 -0.49 -15.91 -21.38
N LEU A 284 -0.75 -15.62 -22.66
CA LEU A 284 -1.93 -16.12 -23.38
C LEU A 284 -1.83 -17.60 -23.75
N ARG A 285 -0.60 -18.12 -23.99
CA ARG A 285 -0.37 -19.57 -24.11
C ARG A 285 -0.52 -20.20 -22.72
N ASP A 286 -1.34 -21.22 -22.58
CA ASP A 286 -1.68 -21.85 -21.27
C ASP A 286 -0.55 -22.77 -20.72
N GLU A 287 0.70 -22.51 -21.10
CA GLU A 287 1.86 -23.30 -20.67
C GLU A 287 2.39 -22.78 -19.32
N ASP A 288 2.51 -23.67 -18.34
CA ASP A 288 3.05 -23.32 -17.01
C ASP A 288 4.53 -22.94 -17.04
N HIS A 289 5.27 -23.48 -18.02
CA HIS A 289 6.69 -23.21 -18.20
C HIS A 289 6.89 -21.79 -18.73
N GLY A 290 7.46 -20.92 -17.92
CA GLY A 290 7.73 -19.52 -18.29
C GLY A 290 6.70 -18.49 -17.79
N ARG A 291 5.53 -18.88 -17.30
CA ARG A 291 4.50 -17.97 -16.77
C ARG A 291 5.05 -17.04 -15.68
N LYS A 292 5.85 -17.57 -14.74
CA LYS A 292 6.50 -16.77 -13.69
C LYS A 292 7.37 -15.66 -14.28
N HIS A 293 8.25 -15.99 -15.23
CA HIS A 293 9.15 -15.03 -15.85
C HIS A 293 8.41 -14.01 -16.71
N SER A 294 7.34 -14.44 -17.40
CA SER A 294 6.52 -13.53 -18.21
C SER A 294 5.76 -12.51 -17.36
N ILE A 295 5.22 -12.94 -16.22
CA ILE A 295 4.57 -12.03 -15.26
C ILE A 295 5.60 -11.06 -14.67
N GLU A 296 6.79 -11.53 -14.31
CA GLU A 296 7.86 -10.68 -13.81
C GLU A 296 8.32 -9.67 -14.87
N GLY A 297 8.57 -10.12 -16.10
CA GLY A 297 8.97 -9.24 -17.19
C GLY A 297 7.90 -8.20 -17.53
N LEU A 298 6.63 -8.60 -17.58
CA LEU A 298 5.52 -7.69 -17.84
C LEU A 298 5.33 -6.68 -16.70
N ALA A 299 5.60 -7.08 -15.44
CA ALA A 299 5.55 -6.16 -14.30
C ALA A 299 6.55 -5.00 -14.46
N TYR A 300 7.77 -5.29 -14.93
CA TYR A 300 8.75 -4.23 -15.23
C TYR A 300 8.37 -3.45 -16.49
N ALA A 301 7.97 -4.12 -17.57
CA ALA A 301 7.57 -3.45 -18.82
C ALA A 301 6.37 -2.50 -18.59
N SER A 302 5.44 -2.86 -17.70
CA SER A 302 4.26 -2.04 -17.35
C SER A 302 4.59 -0.74 -16.59
N LEU A 303 5.84 -0.47 -16.27
CA LEU A 303 6.26 0.85 -15.80
C LEU A 303 6.17 1.90 -16.95
N GLN A 304 6.30 1.46 -18.20
CA GLN A 304 6.22 2.34 -19.36
C GLN A 304 4.76 2.66 -19.74
N PRO A 305 4.42 3.93 -20.00
CA PRO A 305 3.06 4.36 -20.27
C PRO A 305 2.40 3.66 -21.47
N LYS A 306 3.13 3.49 -22.57
CA LYS A 306 2.63 2.80 -23.78
C LYS A 306 2.29 1.34 -23.51
N VAL A 307 3.09 0.65 -22.69
CA VAL A 307 2.84 -0.75 -22.29
C VAL A 307 1.59 -0.85 -21.42
N LYS A 308 1.35 0.13 -20.51
CA LYS A 308 0.12 0.18 -19.72
C LYS A 308 -1.12 0.23 -20.61
N GLU A 309 -1.11 1.11 -21.62
CA GLU A 309 -2.22 1.21 -22.57
C GLU A 309 -2.38 -0.07 -23.41
N SER A 310 -1.29 -0.68 -23.84
CA SER A 310 -1.31 -1.94 -24.58
C SER A 310 -1.94 -3.08 -23.76
N ILE A 311 -1.61 -3.19 -22.47
CA ILE A 311 -2.17 -4.23 -21.57
C ILE A 311 -3.68 -4.05 -21.42
N VAL A 312 -4.16 -2.84 -21.10
CA VAL A 312 -5.59 -2.60 -20.86
C VAL A 312 -6.44 -2.61 -22.14
N SER A 313 -5.82 -2.33 -23.29
CA SER A 313 -6.46 -2.41 -24.60
C SER A 313 -6.65 -3.86 -25.08
N ASN A 314 -6.08 -4.84 -24.38
CA ASN A 314 -6.24 -6.26 -24.66
C ASN A 314 -7.08 -6.92 -23.54
N PRO A 315 -8.42 -7.06 -23.73
CA PRO A 315 -9.30 -7.62 -22.70
C PRO A 315 -8.98 -9.09 -22.36
N GLU A 316 -8.49 -9.87 -23.31
CA GLU A 316 -8.12 -11.28 -23.11
C GLU A 316 -6.90 -11.37 -22.16
N LEU A 317 -5.89 -10.56 -22.41
CA LEU A 317 -4.71 -10.48 -21.53
C LEU A 317 -5.11 -10.02 -20.11
N LEU A 318 -5.96 -9.01 -20.01
CA LEU A 318 -6.38 -8.46 -18.73
C LEU A 318 -7.15 -9.50 -17.90
N GLN A 319 -8.10 -10.23 -18.54
CA GLN A 319 -8.81 -11.34 -17.90
C GLN A 319 -7.87 -12.48 -17.50
N LYS A 320 -6.90 -12.82 -18.36
CA LYS A 320 -5.91 -13.86 -18.07
C LYS A 320 -5.02 -13.47 -16.88
N LEU A 321 -4.62 -12.21 -16.76
CA LEU A 321 -3.86 -11.70 -15.60
C LEU A 321 -4.68 -11.80 -14.30
N VAL A 322 -5.97 -11.43 -14.33
CA VAL A 322 -6.88 -11.59 -13.18
C VAL A 322 -7.02 -13.07 -12.80
N LYS A 323 -7.21 -13.95 -13.81
CA LYS A 323 -7.27 -15.39 -13.58
C LYS A 323 -5.97 -15.94 -13.00
N THR A 324 -4.82 -15.56 -13.56
CA THR A 324 -3.49 -15.97 -13.05
C THR A 324 -3.31 -15.55 -11.60
N LEU A 325 -3.71 -14.31 -11.25
CA LEU A 325 -3.69 -13.87 -9.86
C LEU A 325 -4.61 -14.71 -8.99
N SER A 326 -5.83 -15.05 -9.46
CA SER A 326 -6.79 -15.84 -8.68
C SER A 326 -6.31 -17.26 -8.38
N GLU A 327 -5.54 -17.85 -9.28
CA GLU A 327 -4.96 -19.20 -9.17
C GLU A 327 -3.62 -19.22 -8.40
N ALA A 328 -2.93 -18.07 -8.33
CA ALA A 328 -1.62 -17.97 -7.70
C ALA A 328 -1.71 -18.16 -6.18
N GLN A 329 -0.73 -18.86 -5.63
CA GLN A 329 -0.60 -19.04 -4.19
C GLN A 329 -0.30 -17.71 -3.49
N PRO A 330 -0.94 -17.39 -2.36
CA PRO A 330 -0.57 -16.22 -1.56
C PRO A 330 0.93 -16.21 -1.25
N ARG A 331 1.55 -15.03 -1.31
CA ARG A 331 2.99 -14.82 -1.07
C ARG A 331 3.92 -15.43 -2.13
N SER A 332 3.41 -15.94 -3.26
CA SER A 332 4.25 -16.42 -4.35
C SER A 332 4.83 -15.27 -5.18
N PRO A 333 5.96 -15.45 -5.87
CA PRO A 333 6.50 -14.45 -6.80
C PRO A 333 5.50 -14.05 -7.89
N THR A 334 4.68 -14.99 -8.38
CA THR A 334 3.63 -14.74 -9.36
C THR A 334 2.57 -13.79 -8.82
N THR A 335 2.15 -13.95 -7.55
CA THR A 335 1.23 -13.03 -6.88
C THR A 335 1.81 -11.62 -6.82
N TYR A 336 3.07 -11.47 -6.42
CA TYR A 336 3.73 -10.16 -6.37
C TYR A 336 3.85 -9.51 -7.76
N GLY A 337 4.26 -10.27 -8.76
CA GLY A 337 4.39 -9.79 -10.13
C GLY A 337 3.04 -9.32 -10.69
N ALA A 338 2.00 -10.12 -10.54
CA ALA A 338 0.65 -9.78 -11.01
C ALA A 338 0.07 -8.56 -10.28
N LEU A 339 0.20 -8.49 -8.95
CA LEU A 339 -0.21 -7.31 -8.17
C LEU A 339 0.56 -6.05 -8.60
N SER A 340 1.87 -6.17 -8.88
CA SER A 340 2.69 -5.06 -9.36
C SER A 340 2.23 -4.53 -10.71
N ILE A 341 1.83 -5.42 -11.63
CA ILE A 341 1.22 -5.01 -12.92
C ILE A 341 -0.03 -4.17 -12.64
N PHE A 342 -0.96 -4.65 -11.82
CA PHE A 342 -2.20 -3.92 -11.53
C PHE A 342 -1.94 -2.59 -10.80
N VAL A 343 -0.97 -2.53 -9.89
CA VAL A 343 -0.54 -1.25 -9.29
C VAL A 343 -0.03 -0.29 -10.36
N ASN A 344 0.84 -0.74 -11.27
CA ASN A 344 1.38 0.10 -12.34
C ASN A 344 0.28 0.62 -13.29
N LEU A 345 -0.74 -0.20 -13.58
CA LEU A 345 -1.87 0.19 -14.42
C LEU A 345 -2.77 1.24 -13.77
N THR A 346 -2.94 1.19 -12.44
CA THR A 346 -3.94 1.98 -11.71
C THR A 346 -3.35 3.18 -10.98
N LYS A 347 -2.03 3.29 -10.85
CA LYS A 347 -1.38 4.32 -10.04
C LYS A 347 -1.51 5.71 -10.65
N TYR A 348 -2.12 6.63 -9.89
CA TYR A 348 -2.10 8.06 -10.18
C TYR A 348 -0.74 8.67 -9.85
N LEU A 349 -0.31 9.66 -10.63
CA LEU A 349 0.87 10.44 -10.31
C LEU A 349 0.57 11.35 -9.10
N PRO A 350 1.58 11.64 -8.26
CA PRO A 350 1.40 12.63 -7.19
C PRO A 350 0.99 13.97 -7.78
N THR A 351 0.02 14.64 -7.15
CA THR A 351 -0.32 16.02 -7.51
C THR A 351 0.86 16.92 -7.17
N LEU A 352 1.48 17.47 -8.20
CA LEU A 352 2.57 18.42 -8.03
C LEU A 352 2.03 19.73 -7.46
N THR A 353 2.76 20.32 -6.51
CA THR A 353 2.50 21.67 -6.04
C THR A 353 2.71 22.68 -7.19
N GLU A 354 2.12 23.88 -7.10
CA GLU A 354 2.33 24.91 -8.12
C GLU A 354 3.80 25.30 -8.28
N GLU A 355 4.58 25.22 -7.20
CA GLU A 355 6.02 25.45 -7.22
C GLU A 355 6.76 24.33 -7.96
N GLU A 356 6.40 23.07 -7.71
CA GLU A 356 6.95 21.92 -8.43
C GLU A 356 6.56 21.92 -9.90
N LYS A 357 5.32 22.30 -10.23
CA LYS A 357 4.89 22.50 -11.63
C LYS A 357 5.72 23.57 -12.32
N LYS A 358 5.91 24.72 -11.68
CA LYS A 358 6.77 25.81 -12.20
C LYS A 358 8.23 25.35 -12.32
N MET A 359 8.74 24.64 -11.33
CA MET A 359 10.11 24.10 -11.36
C MET A 359 10.28 23.09 -12.50
N ASN A 360 9.32 22.20 -12.69
CA ASN A 360 9.34 21.24 -13.80
C ASN A 360 9.20 21.91 -15.16
N GLN A 361 8.40 22.98 -15.28
CA GLN A 361 8.32 23.82 -16.47
C GLN A 361 9.65 24.54 -16.74
N LEU A 362 10.29 25.10 -15.72
CA LEU A 362 11.61 25.74 -15.84
C LEU A 362 12.68 24.72 -16.23
N LYS A 363 12.68 23.53 -15.64
CA LYS A 363 13.58 22.43 -16.03
C LYS A 363 13.33 21.97 -17.47
N ALA A 364 12.07 21.85 -17.89
CA ALA A 364 11.71 21.54 -19.27
C ALA A 364 12.15 22.64 -20.24
N TYR A 365 12.04 23.92 -19.85
CA TYR A 365 12.50 25.07 -20.67
C TYR A 365 14.03 25.16 -20.72
N ALA A 366 14.72 24.93 -19.61
CA ALA A 366 16.17 24.90 -19.54
C ALA A 366 16.76 23.70 -20.31
N ASN A 367 16.02 22.60 -20.42
CA ASN A 367 16.36 21.42 -21.19
C ASN A 367 15.75 21.45 -22.61
N ALA A 368 15.40 22.63 -23.15
CA ALA A 368 14.86 22.82 -24.52
C ALA A 368 15.78 22.28 -25.65
N ALA A 369 16.93 21.73 -25.30
CA ALA A 369 17.74 20.85 -26.16
C ALA A 369 17.18 19.40 -26.27
N GLY A 370 15.93 19.14 -25.91
CA GLY A 370 15.14 18.01 -26.42
C GLY A 370 15.23 16.69 -25.69
N LYS A 371 15.65 16.58 -24.40
CA LYS A 371 15.84 15.27 -23.75
C LYS A 371 15.18 15.05 -22.38
N LEU A 372 14.52 16.03 -21.78
CA LEU A 372 13.70 15.82 -20.57
C LEU A 372 12.28 16.31 -20.88
N GLY A 373 11.48 15.42 -21.47
CA GLY A 373 10.05 15.67 -21.69
C GLY A 373 9.33 15.85 -20.36
N GLY A 374 8.25 16.63 -20.39
CA GLY A 374 7.26 16.69 -19.30
C GLY A 374 6.68 15.29 -19.02
N PRO A 375 5.82 15.13 -18.01
CA PRO A 375 5.15 13.86 -17.74
C PRO A 375 4.42 13.38 -19.00
N ASP A 376 4.54 12.08 -19.29
CA ASP A 376 3.91 11.46 -20.45
C ASP A 376 2.39 11.63 -20.36
N PRO A 377 1.71 12.15 -21.41
CA PRO A 377 0.25 12.34 -21.41
C PRO A 377 -0.53 11.06 -21.08
N LEU A 378 -0.02 9.88 -21.42
CA LEU A 378 -0.65 8.60 -21.09
C LEU A 378 -0.68 8.30 -19.58
N ASN A 379 -0.01 9.09 -18.75
CA ASN A 379 -0.05 9.00 -17.29
C ASN A 379 -0.88 10.09 -16.63
N ASP A 380 -1.63 10.90 -17.40
CA ASP A 380 -2.56 11.86 -16.83
C ASP A 380 -3.73 11.16 -16.10
N ASP A 381 -4.46 11.92 -15.30
CA ASP A 381 -5.54 11.40 -14.47
C ASP A 381 -6.69 10.78 -15.30
N GLU A 382 -6.93 11.27 -16.52
CA GLU A 382 -7.99 10.77 -17.41
C GLU A 382 -7.64 9.36 -17.92
N HIS A 383 -6.41 9.16 -18.41
CA HIS A 383 -5.94 7.87 -18.86
C HIS A 383 -5.89 6.87 -17.69
N VAL A 384 -5.41 7.30 -16.50
CA VAL A 384 -5.41 6.44 -15.31
C VAL A 384 -6.82 6.05 -14.89
N ALA A 385 -7.77 7.00 -14.87
CA ALA A 385 -9.17 6.71 -14.53
C ALA A 385 -9.79 5.67 -15.50
N LYS A 386 -9.51 5.82 -16.81
CA LYS A 386 -9.95 4.84 -17.81
C LYS A 386 -9.36 3.44 -17.55
N ARG A 387 -8.06 3.36 -17.26
CA ARG A 387 -7.41 2.10 -16.90
C ARG A 387 -7.99 1.49 -15.63
N CYS A 388 -8.22 2.30 -14.59
CA CYS A 388 -8.86 1.86 -13.34
C CYS A 388 -10.23 1.23 -13.61
N LYS A 389 -11.03 1.83 -14.48
CA LYS A 389 -12.34 1.29 -14.86
C LYS A 389 -12.21 -0.06 -15.58
N LEU A 390 -11.31 -0.18 -16.56
CA LEU A 390 -11.07 -1.44 -17.28
C LEU A 390 -10.57 -2.56 -16.35
N VAL A 391 -9.65 -2.24 -15.43
CA VAL A 391 -9.17 -3.18 -14.42
C VAL A 391 -10.29 -3.61 -13.47
N PHE A 392 -11.15 -2.67 -13.04
CA PHE A 392 -12.30 -2.98 -12.22
C PHE A 392 -13.29 -3.91 -12.96
N ASP A 393 -13.63 -3.58 -14.21
CA ASP A 393 -14.56 -4.32 -15.04
C ASP A 393 -14.04 -5.74 -15.38
N ALA A 394 -12.72 -5.95 -15.39
CA ALA A 394 -12.10 -7.27 -15.49
C ALA A 394 -12.27 -8.16 -14.24
N GLY A 395 -12.86 -7.66 -13.16
CA GLY A 395 -13.20 -8.43 -11.96
C GLY A 395 -12.07 -8.57 -10.94
N ILE A 396 -11.17 -7.61 -10.85
CA ILE A 396 -10.02 -7.68 -9.93
C ILE A 396 -10.44 -7.69 -8.45
N THR A 397 -11.48 -6.96 -8.05
CA THR A 397 -11.81 -6.71 -6.64
C THR A 397 -12.07 -7.98 -5.82
N PRO A 398 -12.89 -8.95 -6.27
CA PRO A 398 -13.09 -10.21 -5.53
C PRO A 398 -11.81 -11.01 -5.34
N VAL A 399 -10.91 -10.97 -6.33
CA VAL A 399 -9.60 -11.64 -6.25
C VAL A 399 -8.73 -10.99 -5.19
N LEU A 400 -8.68 -9.65 -5.14
CA LEU A 400 -7.97 -8.92 -4.09
C LEU A 400 -8.51 -9.22 -2.69
N VAL A 401 -9.83 -9.33 -2.53
CA VAL A 401 -10.48 -9.74 -1.26
C VAL A 401 -10.02 -11.12 -0.82
N THR A 402 -9.86 -12.05 -1.74
CA THR A 402 -9.36 -13.40 -1.43
C THR A 402 -7.89 -13.37 -1.00
N HIS A 403 -7.04 -12.68 -1.74
CA HIS A 403 -5.60 -12.57 -1.44
C HIS A 403 -5.30 -11.80 -0.15
N SER A 404 -6.16 -10.87 0.26
CA SER A 404 -5.96 -10.09 1.49
C SER A 404 -6.03 -10.93 2.77
N LYS A 405 -6.69 -12.10 2.74
CA LYS A 405 -6.85 -12.96 3.94
C LYS A 405 -5.53 -13.54 4.43
N ASN A 406 -4.62 -13.86 3.53
CA ASN A 406 -3.35 -14.53 3.82
C ASN A 406 -2.13 -13.77 3.25
N GLY A 407 -2.30 -12.48 2.96
CA GLY A 407 -1.23 -11.64 2.40
C GLY A 407 -0.09 -11.39 3.38
N SER A 408 1.13 -11.19 2.85
CA SER A 408 2.23 -10.58 3.60
C SER A 408 2.01 -9.07 3.70
N PRO A 409 2.66 -8.34 4.63
CA PRO A 409 2.58 -6.88 4.68
C PRO A 409 2.85 -6.21 3.33
N ALA A 410 3.85 -6.68 2.59
CA ALA A 410 4.18 -6.15 1.27
C ALA A 410 3.07 -6.41 0.23
N SER A 411 2.50 -7.63 0.17
CA SER A 411 1.39 -7.91 -0.76
C SER A 411 0.12 -7.15 -0.38
N LEU A 412 -0.17 -6.98 0.92
CA LEU A 412 -1.27 -6.17 1.40
C LEU A 412 -1.10 -4.70 0.99
N GLY A 413 0.12 -4.16 1.03
CA GLY A 413 0.42 -2.81 0.53
C GLY A 413 0.05 -2.63 -0.95
N LEU A 414 0.36 -3.62 -1.80
CA LEU A 414 -0.02 -3.60 -3.22
C LEU A 414 -1.54 -3.70 -3.41
N VAL A 415 -2.21 -4.61 -2.69
CA VAL A 415 -3.67 -4.76 -2.71
C VAL A 415 -4.36 -3.45 -2.32
N ILE A 416 -3.91 -2.83 -1.22
CA ILE A 416 -4.43 -1.55 -0.75
C ILE A 416 -4.22 -0.45 -1.79
N SER A 417 -3.04 -0.39 -2.42
CA SER A 417 -2.73 0.61 -3.45
C SER A 417 -3.68 0.51 -4.65
N ILE A 418 -4.04 -0.70 -5.07
CA ILE A 418 -5.01 -0.90 -6.15
C ILE A 418 -6.39 -0.40 -5.73
N ILE A 419 -6.91 -0.83 -4.57
CA ILE A 419 -8.23 -0.40 -4.07
C ILE A 419 -8.25 1.13 -3.84
N PHE A 420 -7.18 1.72 -3.32
CA PHE A 420 -7.03 3.15 -3.16
C PHE A 420 -7.19 3.89 -4.49
N SER A 421 -6.51 3.43 -5.53
CA SER A 421 -6.59 4.00 -6.87
C SER A 421 -8.00 3.87 -7.48
N LEU A 422 -8.62 2.68 -7.36
CA LEU A 422 -9.99 2.45 -7.83
C LEU A 422 -11.02 3.33 -7.09
N SER A 423 -10.79 3.64 -5.81
CA SER A 423 -11.68 4.48 -4.99
C SER A 423 -11.67 5.97 -5.36
N VAL A 424 -10.75 6.43 -6.21
CA VAL A 424 -10.73 7.81 -6.73
C VAL A 424 -11.99 8.08 -7.54
N ASP A 425 -12.38 7.15 -8.41
CA ASP A 425 -13.61 7.25 -9.18
C ASP A 425 -14.85 7.04 -8.30
N ARG A 426 -15.68 8.08 -8.18
CA ARG A 426 -16.91 8.06 -7.39
C ARG A 426 -17.90 6.98 -7.88
N THR A 427 -17.93 6.69 -9.17
CA THR A 427 -18.85 5.71 -9.77
C THR A 427 -18.53 4.27 -9.38
N LEU A 428 -17.29 3.99 -8.99
CA LEU A 428 -16.83 2.67 -8.57
C LEU A 428 -17.03 2.40 -7.07
N ARG A 429 -17.12 3.43 -6.23
CA ARG A 429 -17.11 3.31 -4.77
C ARG A 429 -18.22 2.40 -4.23
N GLY A 430 -19.46 2.56 -4.73
CA GLY A 430 -20.58 1.71 -4.35
C GLY A 430 -20.39 0.24 -4.75
N LYS A 431 -19.84 0.01 -5.92
CA LYS A 431 -19.53 -1.35 -6.43
C LYS A 431 -18.38 -1.99 -5.64
N LEU A 432 -17.35 -1.22 -5.30
CA LEU A 432 -16.25 -1.66 -4.43
C LEU A 432 -16.78 -2.12 -3.05
N ALA A 433 -17.69 -1.35 -2.45
CA ALA A 433 -18.34 -1.73 -1.20
C ALA A 433 -19.12 -3.05 -1.32
N GLN A 434 -19.90 -3.20 -2.38
CA GLN A 434 -20.65 -4.43 -2.67
C GLN A 434 -19.76 -5.66 -2.85
N GLN A 435 -18.58 -5.48 -3.45
CA GLN A 435 -17.61 -6.55 -3.71
C GLN A 435 -16.67 -6.84 -2.50
N GLY A 436 -16.93 -6.23 -1.34
CA GLY A 436 -16.23 -6.54 -0.08
C GLY A 436 -14.96 -5.72 0.19
N ALA A 437 -14.69 -4.66 -0.58
CA ALA A 437 -13.51 -3.82 -0.39
C ALA A 437 -13.44 -3.18 1.01
N VAL A 438 -14.58 -2.85 1.63
CA VAL A 438 -14.60 -2.28 2.99
C VAL A 438 -14.04 -3.27 4.01
N LYS A 439 -14.51 -4.52 3.99
CA LYS A 439 -13.98 -5.58 4.89
C LYS A 439 -12.49 -5.82 4.63
N LEU A 440 -12.08 -5.88 3.36
CA LEU A 440 -10.66 -6.00 2.98
C LEU A 440 -9.83 -4.89 3.64
N LEU A 441 -10.22 -3.62 3.47
CA LEU A 441 -9.48 -2.47 3.98
C LEU A 441 -9.38 -2.48 5.51
N LEU A 442 -10.47 -2.81 6.21
CA LEU A 442 -10.51 -2.90 7.67
C LEU A 442 -9.60 -4.01 8.20
N VAL A 443 -9.69 -5.21 7.64
CA VAL A 443 -8.85 -6.35 8.04
C VAL A 443 -7.39 -6.06 7.75
N SER A 444 -7.07 -5.54 6.55
CA SER A 444 -5.69 -5.20 6.18
C SER A 444 -5.12 -4.10 7.09
N TRP A 445 -5.89 -3.08 7.41
CA TRP A 445 -5.46 -2.00 8.31
C TRP A 445 -5.12 -2.52 9.72
N MET A 446 -5.89 -3.48 10.24
CA MET A 446 -5.62 -4.10 11.54
C MET A 446 -4.43 -5.07 11.51
N SER A 447 -4.24 -5.78 10.41
CA SER A 447 -3.18 -6.78 10.25
C SER A 447 -1.80 -6.17 9.99
N LEU A 448 -1.76 -4.95 9.40
CA LEU A 448 -0.50 -4.29 9.10
C LEU A 448 0.17 -3.76 10.38
N PRO A 449 1.49 -3.98 10.55
CA PRO A 449 2.23 -3.43 11.67
C PRO A 449 2.27 -1.89 11.60
N GLN A 450 2.57 -1.24 12.73
CA GLN A 450 2.67 0.23 12.80
C GLN A 450 3.78 0.80 11.92
N THR A 451 4.80 0.02 11.64
CA THR A 451 5.90 0.36 10.72
C THR A 451 5.43 0.59 9.29
N GLU A 452 4.31 -0.04 8.89
CA GLU A 452 3.67 0.14 7.59
C GLU A 452 2.69 1.32 7.57
N ALA A 453 3.11 2.47 8.14
CA ALA A 453 2.27 3.65 8.31
C ALA A 453 1.68 4.16 6.98
N ALA A 454 2.46 4.15 5.90
CA ALA A 454 2.01 4.60 4.57
C ALA A 454 0.87 3.73 4.04
N SER A 455 1.00 2.41 4.07
CA SER A 455 -0.05 1.47 3.62
C SER A 455 -1.31 1.59 4.48
N ARG A 456 -1.16 1.79 5.80
CA ARG A 456 -2.30 2.01 6.72
C ARG A 456 -3.03 3.31 6.40
N ARG A 457 -2.32 4.40 6.09
CA ARG A 457 -2.93 5.68 5.68
C ARG A 457 -3.70 5.55 4.36
N LEU A 458 -3.12 4.86 3.35
CA LEU A 458 -3.81 4.60 2.09
C LEU A 458 -5.08 3.76 2.29
N ALA A 459 -5.04 2.73 3.15
CA ALA A 459 -6.20 1.92 3.49
C ALA A 459 -7.31 2.74 4.15
N ALA A 460 -6.95 3.58 5.13
CA ALA A 460 -7.89 4.46 5.82
C ALA A 460 -8.51 5.50 4.87
N GLN A 461 -7.73 6.06 3.95
CA GLN A 461 -8.22 7.03 2.98
C GLN A 461 -9.13 6.39 1.92
N ALA A 462 -8.78 5.19 1.41
CA ALA A 462 -9.65 4.43 0.51
C ALA A 462 -10.99 4.09 1.19
N LEU A 463 -10.94 3.68 2.46
CA LEU A 463 -12.12 3.45 3.29
C LEU A 463 -12.98 4.71 3.41
N ALA A 464 -12.38 5.86 3.71
CA ALA A 464 -13.08 7.15 3.79
C ALA A 464 -13.80 7.47 2.48
N ARG A 465 -13.13 7.38 1.33
CA ARG A 465 -13.70 7.63 0.00
C ARG A 465 -14.92 6.76 -0.30
N ILE A 466 -14.85 5.46 0.04
CA ILE A 466 -15.96 4.53 -0.16
C ILE A 466 -17.13 4.92 0.77
N LEU A 467 -16.87 5.18 2.05
CA LEU A 467 -17.90 5.48 3.05
C LEU A 467 -18.57 6.85 2.84
N ILE A 468 -17.90 7.82 2.25
CA ILE A 468 -18.54 9.09 1.85
C ILE A 468 -19.63 8.87 0.80
N SER A 469 -19.43 7.92 -0.11
CA SER A 469 -20.28 7.72 -1.30
C SER A 469 -21.30 6.58 -1.14
N THR A 470 -21.34 5.93 0.02
CA THR A 470 -22.19 4.77 0.28
C THR A 470 -23.02 4.96 1.54
N ASN A 471 -24.22 4.39 1.58
CA ASN A 471 -25.01 4.35 2.81
C ASN A 471 -24.39 3.32 3.76
N PRO A 472 -23.93 3.73 4.97
CA PRO A 472 -23.33 2.81 5.94
C PRO A 472 -24.25 1.65 6.33
N ALA A 473 -25.57 1.84 6.37
CA ALA A 473 -26.53 0.78 6.65
C ALA A 473 -26.46 -0.36 5.64
N LEU A 474 -26.19 -0.05 4.37
CA LEU A 474 -26.02 -1.06 3.31
C LEU A 474 -24.64 -1.71 3.38
N VAL A 475 -23.63 -1.00 3.82
CA VAL A 475 -22.26 -1.49 3.93
C VAL A 475 -22.08 -2.43 5.12
N PHE A 476 -22.60 -2.03 6.29
CA PHE A 476 -22.42 -2.73 7.57
C PHE A 476 -23.66 -3.48 8.05
N GLY A 477 -24.83 -3.24 7.44
CA GLY A 477 -26.08 -3.88 7.80
C GLY A 477 -26.19 -5.35 7.41
N GLY A 478 -27.16 -6.07 8.00
CA GLY A 478 -27.37 -7.49 7.77
C GLY A 478 -26.46 -8.38 8.63
N ASN A 479 -26.35 -9.64 8.25
CA ASN A 479 -25.57 -10.66 8.98
C ASN A 479 -24.06 -10.55 8.68
N ARG A 480 -23.50 -9.33 8.75
CA ARG A 480 -22.08 -9.06 8.44
C ARG A 480 -21.23 -9.05 9.71
N ASP A 481 -20.11 -9.77 9.68
CA ASP A 481 -19.18 -9.92 10.81
C ASP A 481 -18.41 -8.65 11.19
N THR A 482 -18.62 -7.53 10.47
CA THR A 482 -17.84 -6.30 10.65
C THR A 482 -18.75 -5.18 11.16
N PRO A 483 -18.63 -4.76 12.43
CA PRO A 483 -19.43 -3.69 12.99
C PRO A 483 -18.98 -2.32 12.47
N ILE A 484 -19.89 -1.35 12.42
CA ILE A 484 -19.64 0.05 11.99
C ILE A 484 -18.46 0.66 12.77
N ILE A 485 -18.43 0.43 14.07
CA ILE A 485 -17.40 0.96 14.99
C ILE A 485 -15.97 0.59 14.56
N ALA A 486 -15.79 -0.51 13.83
CA ALA A 486 -14.46 -0.91 13.33
C ALA A 486 -13.84 0.12 12.37
N ALA A 487 -14.66 0.94 11.69
CA ALA A 487 -14.20 1.98 10.79
C ALA A 487 -13.68 3.24 11.51
N VAL A 488 -14.04 3.45 12.79
CA VAL A 488 -13.71 4.69 13.50
C VAL A 488 -12.21 4.90 13.63
N ARG A 489 -11.47 3.93 14.16
CA ARG A 489 -10.02 4.06 14.37
C ARG A 489 -9.23 4.32 13.09
N PRO A 490 -9.44 3.59 11.99
CA PRO A 490 -8.81 3.90 10.71
C PRO A 490 -9.06 5.34 10.26
N LEU A 491 -10.32 5.80 10.28
CA LEU A 491 -10.70 7.15 9.84
C LEU A 491 -10.07 8.23 10.73
N VAL A 492 -10.10 8.05 12.04
CA VAL A 492 -9.48 9.00 13.00
C VAL A 492 -7.97 9.10 12.78
N SER A 493 -7.31 8.02 12.39
CA SER A 493 -5.85 7.99 12.20
C SER A 493 -5.36 8.90 11.07
N ILE A 494 -6.23 9.35 10.16
CA ILE A 494 -5.88 10.22 9.03
C ILE A 494 -6.43 11.65 9.16
N ILE A 495 -7.12 11.98 10.26
CA ILE A 495 -7.47 13.38 10.55
C ILE A 495 -6.21 14.24 10.72
N PRO A 496 -5.19 13.83 11.50
CA PRO A 496 -3.93 14.55 11.56
C PRO A 496 -3.19 14.47 10.23
N PRO A 497 -2.46 15.55 9.84
CA PRO A 497 -1.61 15.50 8.65
C PRO A 497 -0.56 14.40 8.75
N ASP A 498 -0.05 13.96 7.61
CA ASP A 498 1.00 12.96 7.56
C ASP A 498 2.32 13.56 8.08
N PRO A 499 2.90 13.01 9.17
CA PRO A 499 4.17 13.52 9.70
C PRO A 499 5.37 13.26 8.76
N ALA A 500 5.25 12.31 7.83
CA ALA A 500 6.30 12.00 6.86
C ALA A 500 6.19 12.83 5.57
N ALA A 501 5.07 13.53 5.34
CA ALA A 501 4.88 14.33 4.13
C ALA A 501 5.62 15.67 4.22
N GLN A 502 6.28 16.05 3.14
CA GLN A 502 6.95 17.36 3.03
C GLN A 502 5.94 18.52 2.92
N THR A 503 4.76 18.27 2.37
CA THR A 503 3.69 19.25 2.19
C THR A 503 2.44 18.81 2.93
N ARG A 504 1.69 19.77 3.48
CA ARG A 504 0.45 19.51 4.21
C ARG A 504 -0.68 19.23 3.21
N ASP A 505 -1.03 17.95 3.02
CA ASP A 505 -2.22 17.53 2.29
C ASP A 505 -3.41 17.45 3.27
N LEU A 506 -4.47 18.24 3.00
CA LEU A 506 -5.68 18.28 3.81
C LEU A 506 -6.78 17.34 3.28
N LEU A 507 -6.60 16.76 2.10
CA LEU A 507 -7.62 15.90 1.50
C LEU A 507 -7.93 14.66 2.36
N PRO A 508 -6.96 13.95 2.93
CA PRO A 508 -7.25 12.83 3.83
C PRO A 508 -8.06 13.24 5.06
N SER A 509 -7.73 14.39 5.68
CA SER A 509 -8.47 14.95 6.83
C SER A 509 -9.92 15.26 6.46
N PHE A 510 -10.14 15.92 5.34
CA PHE A 510 -11.48 16.24 4.84
C PHE A 510 -12.28 14.97 4.55
N GLU A 511 -11.70 14.00 3.83
CA GLU A 511 -12.34 12.73 3.50
C GLU A 511 -12.68 11.93 4.78
N ALA A 512 -11.81 11.94 5.79
CA ALA A 512 -12.07 11.30 7.09
C ALA A 512 -13.25 11.91 7.84
N LEU A 513 -13.28 13.24 7.94
CA LEU A 513 -14.37 13.96 8.61
C LEU A 513 -15.71 13.69 7.93
N MET A 514 -15.78 13.76 6.60
CA MET A 514 -16.98 13.45 5.84
C MET A 514 -17.47 12.00 6.05
N ALA A 515 -16.52 11.05 6.06
CA ALA A 515 -16.86 9.64 6.32
C ALA A 515 -17.37 9.44 7.74
N LEU A 516 -16.74 10.06 8.75
CA LEU A 516 -17.18 10.01 10.15
C LEU A 516 -18.56 10.67 10.32
N THR A 517 -18.83 11.79 9.61
CA THR A 517 -20.14 12.44 9.57
C THR A 517 -21.21 11.48 9.07
N ASN A 518 -20.91 10.74 8.00
CA ASN A 518 -21.81 9.75 7.44
C ASN A 518 -22.05 8.57 8.40
N LEU A 519 -21.02 8.11 9.13
CA LEU A 519 -21.18 7.10 10.17
C LEU A 519 -21.99 7.62 11.36
N ALA A 520 -21.74 8.86 11.80
CA ALA A 520 -22.43 9.49 12.92
C ALA A 520 -23.92 9.79 12.65
N SER A 521 -24.32 9.88 11.35
CA SER A 521 -25.72 10.05 10.96
C SER A 521 -26.57 8.78 11.15
N MET A 522 -25.92 7.62 11.38
CA MET A 522 -26.62 6.38 11.67
C MET A 522 -27.17 6.38 13.10
N ASP A 523 -28.25 5.62 13.30
CA ASP A 523 -28.79 5.40 14.65
C ASP A 523 -27.98 4.33 15.40
N ASP A 524 -26.71 4.67 15.70
CA ASP A 524 -25.76 3.83 16.41
C ASP A 524 -24.97 4.65 17.45
N ASP A 525 -25.48 4.64 18.67
CA ASP A 525 -24.89 5.34 19.80
C ASP A 525 -23.47 4.86 20.12
N ALA A 526 -23.18 3.58 19.91
CA ALA A 526 -21.85 3.04 20.18
C ALA A 526 -20.79 3.65 19.26
N THR A 527 -21.12 3.81 17.99
CA THR A 527 -20.23 4.45 17.01
C THR A 527 -20.04 5.94 17.31
N ARG A 528 -21.13 6.70 17.57
CA ARG A 528 -21.02 8.12 17.95
C ARG A 528 -20.16 8.30 19.20
N ARG A 529 -20.41 7.52 20.26
CA ARG A 529 -19.61 7.53 21.49
C ARG A 529 -18.14 7.19 21.24
N SER A 530 -17.86 6.21 20.37
CA SER A 530 -16.49 5.87 19.99
C SER A 530 -15.78 7.03 19.27
N ILE A 531 -16.47 7.75 18.38
CA ILE A 531 -15.92 8.93 17.69
C ILE A 531 -15.61 10.03 18.72
N ILE A 532 -16.53 10.33 19.63
CA ILE A 532 -16.35 11.35 20.68
C ILE A 532 -15.13 11.02 21.53
N ASN A 533 -15.03 9.78 22.03
CA ASN A 533 -13.96 9.38 22.94
C ASN A 533 -12.58 9.34 22.28
N THR A 534 -12.51 9.07 20.96
CA THR A 534 -11.22 8.89 20.28
C THR A 534 -10.75 10.12 19.52
N ALA A 535 -11.66 10.98 19.05
CA ALA A 535 -11.31 12.01 18.07
C ALA A 535 -11.69 13.44 18.48
N TRP A 536 -12.37 13.65 19.62
CA TRP A 536 -12.95 14.96 19.93
C TRP A 536 -11.96 16.12 19.83
N ASN A 537 -10.77 15.98 20.44
CA ASN A 537 -9.78 17.05 20.41
C ASN A 537 -9.29 17.37 18.98
N GLN A 538 -9.17 16.34 18.14
CA GLN A 538 -8.77 16.50 16.74
C GLN A 538 -9.90 17.19 15.93
N ILE A 539 -11.15 16.83 16.19
CA ILE A 539 -12.33 17.45 15.56
C ILE A 539 -12.40 18.94 15.92
N GLU A 540 -12.23 19.28 17.22
CA GLU A 540 -12.19 20.69 17.68
C GLU A 540 -11.08 21.49 16.97
N GLU A 541 -9.91 20.89 16.80
CA GLU A 541 -8.82 21.54 16.07
C GLU A 541 -9.20 21.80 14.59
N GLN A 542 -9.87 20.83 13.95
CA GLN A 542 -10.29 21.01 12.56
C GLN A 542 -11.46 21.98 12.38
N MET A 543 -12.29 22.21 13.39
CA MET A 543 -13.31 23.28 13.34
C MET A 543 -12.67 24.67 13.13
N LEU A 544 -11.44 24.85 13.61
CA LEU A 544 -10.67 26.09 13.51
C LEU A 544 -9.68 26.11 12.33
N ALA A 545 -9.75 25.10 11.44
CA ALA A 545 -8.88 25.04 10.27
C ALA A 545 -9.09 26.25 9.35
N SER A 546 -7.99 26.75 8.80
CA SER A 546 -8.03 27.85 7.80
C SER A 546 -8.69 27.44 6.48
N ASN A 547 -8.71 26.16 6.18
CA ASN A 547 -9.43 25.62 5.02
C ASN A 547 -10.91 25.48 5.35
N THR A 548 -11.76 26.22 4.64
CA THR A 548 -13.21 26.28 4.87
C THR A 548 -13.91 24.95 4.70
N LEU A 549 -13.47 24.08 3.77
CA LEU A 549 -14.07 22.77 3.55
C LEU A 549 -13.79 21.82 4.74
N VAL A 550 -12.58 21.85 5.29
CA VAL A 550 -12.21 21.05 6.47
C VAL A 550 -12.96 21.54 7.70
N SER A 551 -12.98 22.86 7.93
CA SER A 551 -13.72 23.46 9.05
C SER A 551 -15.20 23.11 8.99
N LYS A 552 -15.83 23.27 7.82
CA LYS A 552 -17.22 22.90 7.59
C LYS A 552 -17.48 21.43 7.89
N ALA A 553 -16.67 20.51 7.35
CA ALA A 553 -16.82 19.06 7.59
C ALA A 553 -16.70 18.69 9.08
N ALA A 554 -15.83 19.38 9.83
CA ALA A 554 -15.70 19.18 11.28
C ALA A 554 -16.95 19.66 12.02
N VAL A 555 -17.53 20.81 11.63
CA VAL A 555 -18.77 21.34 12.26
C VAL A 555 -19.97 20.43 11.92
N GLU A 556 -20.08 19.93 10.68
CA GLU A 556 -21.11 18.95 10.29
C GLU A 556 -21.03 17.68 11.13
N LEU A 557 -19.82 17.20 11.41
CA LEU A 557 -19.61 16.04 12.29
C LEU A 557 -20.07 16.36 13.72
N VAL A 558 -19.69 17.52 14.27
CA VAL A 558 -20.13 17.95 15.61
C VAL A 558 -21.66 18.03 15.68
N CYS A 559 -22.32 18.56 14.64
CA CYS A 559 -23.79 18.61 14.58
C CYS A 559 -24.45 17.24 14.78
N ASN A 560 -23.87 16.18 14.20
CA ASN A 560 -24.37 14.81 14.40
C ASN A 560 -23.98 14.20 15.77
N LEU A 561 -22.84 14.60 16.33
CA LEU A 561 -22.33 14.06 17.59
C LEU A 561 -23.03 14.67 18.83
N VAL A 562 -23.51 15.93 18.77
CA VAL A 562 -24.19 16.59 19.92
C VAL A 562 -25.57 16.02 20.23
N GLN A 563 -25.97 14.95 19.57
CA GLN A 563 -27.11 14.13 19.96
C GLN A 563 -26.79 13.15 21.13
N GLN A 564 -25.49 12.95 21.40
CA GLN A 564 -25.02 12.05 22.46
C GLN A 564 -24.76 12.77 23.77
N PRO A 565 -25.14 12.17 24.92
CA PRO A 565 -24.94 12.78 26.24
C PRO A 565 -23.49 13.20 26.49
N GLU A 566 -22.52 12.41 26.05
CA GLU A 566 -21.10 12.70 26.21
C GLU A 566 -20.68 13.98 25.47
N ALA A 567 -21.20 14.23 24.26
CA ALA A 567 -20.91 15.46 23.54
C ALA A 567 -21.69 16.65 24.13
N ILE A 568 -22.94 16.45 24.58
CA ILE A 568 -23.73 17.49 25.23
C ILE A 568 -23.01 18.00 26.49
N ALA A 569 -22.48 17.09 27.33
CA ALA A 569 -21.76 17.44 28.54
C ALA A 569 -20.58 18.38 28.27
N LEU A 570 -19.88 18.19 27.14
CA LEU A 570 -18.76 19.03 26.73
C LEU A 570 -19.13 20.50 26.49
N TYR A 571 -20.40 20.82 26.25
CA TYR A 571 -20.93 22.19 26.04
C TYR A 571 -21.79 22.68 27.20
N ALA A 572 -22.51 21.79 27.88
CA ALA A 572 -23.48 22.14 28.90
C ALA A 572 -22.87 22.32 30.31
N GLU A 573 -21.68 21.79 30.56
CA GLU A 573 -20.98 21.95 31.85
C GLU A 573 -20.57 23.40 32.08
N GLU A 574 -20.60 23.84 33.35
CA GLU A 574 -20.22 25.22 33.73
C GLU A 574 -18.68 25.41 33.83
N THR A 575 -17.92 24.78 32.94
CA THR A 575 -16.46 24.87 32.88
C THR A 575 -15.99 25.97 31.91
N ALA A 576 -14.80 26.50 32.14
CA ALA A 576 -14.20 27.46 31.20
C ALA A 576 -14.02 26.84 29.79
N LYS A 577 -13.75 25.53 29.73
CA LYS A 577 -13.55 24.80 28.46
C LYS A 577 -14.88 24.67 27.71
N ALA A 578 -15.96 24.34 28.37
CA ALA A 578 -17.30 24.25 27.77
C ALA A 578 -17.74 25.63 27.22
N ARG A 579 -17.53 26.69 28.02
CA ARG A 579 -17.79 28.07 27.57
C ARG A 579 -17.01 28.45 26.33
N ASN A 580 -15.73 28.07 26.26
CA ASN A 580 -14.91 28.32 25.08
C ASN A 580 -15.41 27.56 23.83
N ARG A 581 -15.82 26.30 23.99
CA ARG A 581 -16.42 25.48 22.92
C ARG A 581 -17.71 26.11 22.38
N LEU A 582 -18.57 26.55 23.26
CA LEU A 582 -19.79 27.25 22.88
C LEU A 582 -19.48 28.56 22.14
N ASN A 583 -18.43 29.28 22.58
CA ASN A 583 -18.00 30.50 21.93
C ASN A 583 -17.52 30.23 20.48
N VAL A 584 -16.77 29.15 20.27
CA VAL A 584 -16.34 28.73 18.93
C VAL A 584 -17.55 28.39 18.05
N LEU A 585 -18.51 27.61 18.59
CA LEU A 585 -19.70 27.22 17.85
C LEU A 585 -20.58 28.41 17.46
N LEU A 586 -20.76 29.40 18.37
CA LEU A 586 -21.44 30.64 18.08
C LEU A 586 -20.71 31.49 17.01
N ALA A 587 -19.37 31.54 17.06
CA ALA A 587 -18.60 32.22 16.02
C ALA A 587 -18.77 31.55 14.64
N LEU A 588 -18.87 30.23 14.61
CA LEU A 588 -19.11 29.46 13.37
C LEU A 588 -20.54 29.61 12.87
N ALA A 589 -21.51 29.90 13.75
CA ALA A 589 -22.88 30.26 13.35
C ALA A 589 -22.97 31.66 12.67
N ASP A 590 -21.93 32.49 12.78
CA ASP A 590 -21.76 33.78 12.10
C ASP A 590 -20.67 33.72 10.99
N ALA A 591 -20.25 32.53 10.58
CA ALA A 591 -19.21 32.34 9.57
C ALA A 591 -19.65 32.79 8.17
N PRO A 592 -18.73 33.21 7.26
CA PRO A 592 -19.07 33.58 5.90
C PRO A 592 -19.71 32.46 5.07
N ASP A 593 -19.30 31.20 5.29
CA ASP A 593 -19.82 30.03 4.57
C ASP A 593 -21.20 29.61 5.11
N ALA A 594 -22.21 29.59 4.22
CA ALA A 594 -23.58 29.24 4.58
C ALA A 594 -23.71 27.78 5.11
N GLY A 595 -22.92 26.83 4.58
CA GLY A 595 -22.92 25.45 5.06
C GLY A 595 -22.39 25.33 6.49
N THR A 596 -21.35 26.07 6.83
CA THR A 596 -20.80 26.15 8.19
C THR A 596 -21.81 26.77 9.16
N ARG A 597 -22.47 27.90 8.77
CA ARG A 597 -23.54 28.49 9.60
C ARG A 597 -24.69 27.52 9.82
N SER A 598 -25.12 26.82 8.76
CA SER A 598 -26.18 25.82 8.86
C SER A 598 -25.80 24.69 9.83
N ALA A 599 -24.62 24.11 9.70
CA ALA A 599 -24.17 23.03 10.59
C ALA A 599 -24.04 23.48 12.05
N ALA A 600 -23.44 24.65 12.30
CA ALA A 600 -23.32 25.23 13.63
C ALA A 600 -24.70 25.54 14.25
N GLY A 601 -25.61 26.08 13.44
CA GLY A 601 -26.99 26.30 13.87
C GLY A 601 -27.74 25.02 14.24
N GLY A 602 -27.54 23.94 13.47
CA GLY A 602 -28.10 22.64 13.79
C GLY A 602 -27.56 22.05 15.11
N ALA A 603 -26.26 22.21 15.37
CA ALA A 603 -25.67 21.82 16.65
C ALA A 603 -26.21 22.67 17.80
N LEU A 604 -26.34 23.99 17.66
CA LEU A 604 -26.92 24.88 18.66
C LEU A 604 -28.39 24.55 18.93
N ALA A 605 -29.18 24.23 17.89
CA ALA A 605 -30.57 23.82 18.05
C ALA A 605 -30.71 22.58 18.96
N SER A 606 -29.85 21.58 18.79
CA SER A 606 -29.83 20.40 19.65
C SER A 606 -29.35 20.71 21.06
N LEU A 607 -28.33 21.56 21.21
CA LEU A 607 -27.72 21.90 22.51
C LEU A 607 -28.59 22.84 23.35
N THR A 608 -29.43 23.68 22.75
CA THR A 608 -30.29 24.62 23.47
C THR A 608 -31.48 23.97 24.19
N ASN A 609 -31.64 22.67 24.15
CA ASN A 609 -32.50 21.92 25.06
C ASN A 609 -31.93 21.82 26.50
N PHE A 610 -30.70 22.28 26.73
CA PHE A 610 -29.99 22.18 27.99
C PHE A 610 -29.75 23.57 28.60
N GLU A 611 -30.18 23.75 29.86
CA GLU A 611 -30.13 25.03 30.57
C GLU A 611 -28.71 25.64 30.60
N GLY A 612 -27.67 24.85 30.84
CA GLY A 612 -26.29 25.33 30.86
C GLY A 612 -25.85 25.99 29.57
N VAL A 613 -26.33 25.48 28.41
CA VAL A 613 -26.04 26.06 27.08
C VAL A 613 -26.82 27.35 26.89
N ILE A 614 -28.11 27.39 27.26
CA ILE A 614 -28.95 28.61 27.24
C ILE A 614 -28.29 29.71 28.05
N ARG A 615 -27.89 29.40 29.29
CA ARG A 615 -27.17 30.32 30.19
C ARG A 615 -25.86 30.80 29.56
N GLY A 616 -25.14 29.93 28.90
CA GLY A 616 -23.92 30.29 28.20
C GLY A 616 -24.12 31.25 27.01
N ILE A 617 -25.22 31.11 26.25
CA ILE A 617 -25.59 31.99 25.15
C ILE A 617 -26.01 33.37 25.63
N ILE A 618 -26.91 33.44 26.61
CA ILE A 618 -27.44 34.73 27.09
C ILE A 618 -26.40 35.56 27.84
N ASN A 619 -25.47 34.93 28.53
CA ASN A 619 -24.37 35.60 29.25
C ASN A 619 -23.25 36.11 28.32
N ARG A 620 -23.25 35.76 27.04
CA ARG A 620 -22.28 36.24 26.08
C ARG A 620 -22.75 37.54 25.41
N ASP A 621 -21.85 38.52 25.28
CA ASP A 621 -22.13 39.83 24.70
C ASP A 621 -22.87 39.81 23.36
N ARG A 622 -22.50 38.94 22.43
CA ARG A 622 -23.13 38.85 21.11
C ARG A 622 -23.90 37.54 20.89
N GLY A 623 -24.07 36.72 21.93
CA GLY A 623 -24.64 35.39 21.79
C GLY A 623 -26.03 35.41 21.17
N VAL A 624 -26.96 36.14 21.75
CA VAL A 624 -28.33 36.28 21.25
C VAL A 624 -28.35 36.97 19.89
N LYS A 625 -27.52 38.00 19.69
CA LYS A 625 -27.44 38.75 18.40
C LYS A 625 -27.03 37.85 17.24
N VAL A 626 -26.09 36.94 17.43
CA VAL A 626 -25.69 35.96 16.39
C VAL A 626 -26.87 35.03 16.06
N ILE A 627 -27.60 34.54 17.06
CA ILE A 627 -28.77 33.68 16.83
C ILE A 627 -29.87 34.44 16.08
N LEU A 628 -30.16 35.68 16.47
CA LEU A 628 -31.11 36.53 15.76
C LEU A 628 -30.69 36.82 14.32
N GLY A 629 -29.39 36.99 14.06
CA GLY A 629 -28.84 37.11 12.71
C GLY A 629 -29.15 35.89 11.86
N MET A 630 -29.13 34.69 12.42
CA MET A 630 -29.51 33.46 11.68
C MET A 630 -31.00 33.50 11.27
N CYS A 631 -31.90 34.07 12.10
CA CYS A 631 -33.33 34.15 11.79
C CYS A 631 -33.67 35.01 10.56
N VAL A 632 -32.78 35.87 10.13
CA VAL A 632 -32.95 36.71 8.94
C VAL A 632 -32.03 36.33 7.78
N ASP A 633 -31.27 35.24 7.88
CA ASP A 633 -30.39 34.71 6.84
C ASP A 633 -31.15 34.51 5.51
N ASP A 634 -30.43 34.54 4.41
CA ASP A 634 -31.03 34.30 3.07
C ASP A 634 -31.44 32.85 2.86
N SER A 635 -30.71 31.88 3.52
CA SER A 635 -31.03 30.46 3.52
C SER A 635 -32.19 30.15 4.47
N GLU A 636 -33.23 29.51 3.96
CA GLU A 636 -34.37 29.09 4.76
C GLU A 636 -34.01 28.03 5.82
N ASP A 637 -33.06 27.12 5.50
CA ASP A 637 -32.54 26.12 6.44
C ASP A 637 -31.85 26.80 7.63
N ILE A 638 -31.09 27.87 7.39
CA ILE A 638 -30.42 28.61 8.47
C ILE A 638 -31.45 29.35 9.30
N ARG A 639 -32.46 29.99 8.67
CA ARG A 639 -33.57 30.63 9.40
C ARG A 639 -34.32 29.66 10.28
N HIS A 640 -34.64 28.46 9.77
CA HIS A 640 -35.28 27.40 10.56
C HIS A 640 -34.46 27.07 11.79
N ARG A 641 -33.17 26.84 11.67
CA ARG A 641 -32.28 26.54 12.80
C ARG A 641 -32.16 27.70 13.78
N GLY A 642 -32.05 28.94 13.29
CA GLY A 642 -32.04 30.15 14.10
C GLY A 642 -33.33 30.31 14.93
N VAL A 643 -34.48 30.16 14.28
CA VAL A 643 -35.78 30.23 14.92
C VAL A 643 -35.97 29.13 15.96
N PHE A 644 -35.50 27.90 15.63
CA PHE A 644 -35.57 26.78 16.58
C PHE A 644 -34.74 27.06 17.86
N VAL A 645 -33.55 27.62 17.72
CA VAL A 645 -32.72 28.08 18.84
C VAL A 645 -33.45 29.15 19.65
N VAL A 646 -34.00 30.20 18.97
CA VAL A 646 -34.75 31.25 19.69
C VAL A 646 -35.96 30.68 20.40
N HIS A 647 -36.71 29.79 19.76
CA HIS A 647 -37.85 29.09 20.40
C HIS A 647 -37.40 28.37 21.68
N ASN A 648 -36.33 27.60 21.66
CA ASN A 648 -35.82 26.92 22.87
C ASN A 648 -35.39 27.92 23.97
N LEU A 649 -34.74 29.04 23.57
CA LEU A 649 -34.34 30.09 24.53
C LEU A 649 -35.57 30.70 25.26
N VAL A 650 -36.63 31.04 24.50
CA VAL A 650 -37.78 31.76 25.07
C VAL A 650 -38.78 30.88 25.78
N THR A 651 -38.85 29.60 25.41
CA THR A 651 -39.74 28.59 26.07
C THR A 651 -39.07 27.90 27.24
N ALA A 652 -37.78 28.15 27.52
CA ALA A 652 -37.11 27.62 28.69
C ALA A 652 -37.85 28.01 29.99
N GLU A 653 -37.89 27.08 30.96
CA GLU A 653 -38.53 27.27 32.22
C GLU A 653 -37.61 27.97 33.24
N GLY A 654 -38.19 28.51 34.31
CA GLY A 654 -37.47 29.10 35.44
C GLY A 654 -36.73 30.41 35.11
N GLU A 655 -35.78 30.77 35.99
CA GLU A 655 -35.04 32.04 35.96
C GLU A 655 -34.28 32.22 34.63
N VAL A 656 -33.71 31.14 34.10
CA VAL A 656 -32.95 31.21 32.83
C VAL A 656 -33.85 31.54 31.64
N GLY A 657 -35.09 31.02 31.62
CA GLY A 657 -36.05 31.36 30.58
C GLY A 657 -36.52 32.81 30.68
N GLU A 658 -36.70 33.36 31.89
CA GLU A 658 -37.03 34.77 32.08
C GLU A 658 -35.92 35.68 31.58
N LEU A 659 -34.68 35.42 31.97
CA LEU A 659 -33.49 36.13 31.48
C LEU A 659 -33.35 36.03 29.98
N ALA A 660 -33.61 34.85 29.40
CA ALA A 660 -33.51 34.65 27.94
C ALA A 660 -34.58 35.49 27.20
N ARG A 661 -35.82 35.51 27.67
CA ARG A 661 -36.91 36.36 27.12
C ARG A 661 -36.57 37.85 27.17
N GLU A 662 -36.07 38.33 28.32
CA GLU A 662 -35.62 39.70 28.51
C GLU A 662 -34.48 40.04 27.52
N LYS A 663 -33.45 39.17 27.43
CA LYS A 663 -32.30 39.38 26.56
C LYS A 663 -32.71 39.38 25.09
N VAL A 664 -33.55 38.42 24.66
CA VAL A 664 -34.05 38.35 23.28
C VAL A 664 -34.88 39.58 22.91
N LYS A 665 -35.75 40.07 23.81
CA LYS A 665 -36.47 41.31 23.60
C LYS A 665 -35.53 42.51 23.49
N GLY A 666 -34.56 42.61 24.40
CA GLY A 666 -33.60 43.73 24.40
C GLY A 666 -32.72 43.82 23.18
N GLU A 667 -32.44 42.68 22.52
CA GLU A 667 -31.63 42.63 21.28
C GLU A 667 -32.50 42.74 19.97
N GLY A 668 -33.79 43.12 20.07
CA GLY A 668 -34.66 43.31 18.89
C GLY A 668 -35.26 41.98 18.37
N GLY A 669 -35.49 41.01 19.25
CA GLY A 669 -35.99 39.68 18.84
C GLY A 669 -37.39 39.72 18.25
N VAL A 670 -38.28 40.62 18.73
CA VAL A 670 -39.65 40.71 18.20
C VAL A 670 -39.67 41.21 16.73
N GLU A 671 -38.89 42.23 16.43
CA GLU A 671 -38.73 42.75 15.07
C GLU A 671 -38.11 41.73 14.14
N THR A 672 -37.06 41.09 14.60
CA THR A 672 -36.31 40.05 13.83
C THR A 672 -37.19 38.84 13.51
N LEU A 673 -37.94 38.33 14.49
CA LEU A 673 -38.85 37.20 14.28
C LEU A 673 -40.04 37.62 13.38
N THR A 674 -40.52 38.82 13.48
CA THR A 674 -41.59 39.34 12.60
C THR A 674 -41.08 39.42 11.13
N GLU A 675 -39.86 39.87 10.93
CA GLU A 675 -39.20 39.85 9.60
C GLU A 675 -38.99 38.42 9.07
N CYS A 676 -38.55 37.52 9.96
CA CYS A 676 -38.39 36.10 9.64
C CYS A 676 -39.68 35.46 9.16
N ALA A 677 -40.79 35.71 9.86
CA ALA A 677 -42.11 35.19 9.49
C ALA A 677 -42.55 35.69 8.10
N LYS A 678 -42.26 36.97 7.77
CA LYS A 678 -42.56 37.54 6.47
C LYS A 678 -41.68 37.01 5.34
N LYS A 679 -40.42 36.74 5.62
CA LYS A 679 -39.40 36.27 4.63
C LYS A 679 -39.52 34.76 4.35
N SER A 680 -39.99 33.97 5.32
CA SER A 680 -40.00 32.52 5.22
C SER A 680 -41.20 31.98 4.43
N ARG A 681 -40.95 30.90 3.68
CA ARG A 681 -41.95 30.20 2.87
C ARG A 681 -42.36 28.87 3.45
N SER A 682 -41.53 28.29 4.35
CA SER A 682 -41.82 27.03 5.04
C SER A 682 -42.84 27.28 6.17
N ASN A 683 -43.91 26.50 6.17
CA ASN A 683 -44.92 26.56 7.22
C ASN A 683 -44.33 26.26 8.60
N ASP A 684 -43.37 25.34 8.68
CA ASP A 684 -42.72 24.95 9.94
C ASP A 684 -41.94 26.13 10.54
N VAL A 685 -41.21 26.88 9.69
CA VAL A 685 -40.48 28.08 10.15
C VAL A 685 -41.44 29.17 10.63
N VAL A 686 -42.50 29.39 9.90
CA VAL A 686 -43.53 30.40 10.25
C VAL A 686 -44.23 30.01 11.56
N GLU A 687 -44.63 28.76 11.72
CA GLU A 687 -45.28 28.26 12.92
C GLU A 687 -44.38 28.39 14.17
N LEU A 688 -43.14 27.93 14.10
CA LEU A 688 -42.15 28.07 15.17
C LEU A 688 -41.91 29.56 15.50
N THR A 689 -41.84 30.41 14.50
CA THR A 689 -41.66 31.86 14.68
C THR A 689 -42.84 32.47 15.40
N VAL A 690 -44.06 32.07 15.05
CA VAL A 690 -45.29 32.56 15.72
C VAL A 690 -45.35 32.06 17.17
N GLN A 691 -44.95 30.81 17.42
CA GLN A 691 -44.87 30.26 18.79
C GLN A 691 -43.87 31.02 19.66
N ALA A 692 -42.68 31.30 19.11
CA ALA A 692 -41.65 32.09 19.79
C ALA A 692 -42.12 33.52 20.08
N LEU A 693 -42.79 34.16 19.12
CA LEU A 693 -43.39 35.51 19.30
C LEU A 693 -44.49 35.54 20.36
N LYS A 694 -45.39 34.56 20.37
CA LYS A 694 -46.45 34.45 21.42
C LYS A 694 -45.81 34.36 22.80
N THR A 695 -44.78 33.51 22.96
CA THR A 695 -44.07 33.36 24.25
C THR A 695 -43.36 34.64 24.66
N LEU A 696 -42.75 35.36 23.70
CA LEU A 696 -42.10 36.64 23.98
C LEU A 696 -43.06 37.73 24.37
N LEU A 697 -44.20 37.83 23.69
CA LEU A 697 -45.15 38.93 23.93
C LEU A 697 -45.99 38.69 25.22
N GLY A 698 -45.98 37.48 25.77
CA GLY A 698 -46.90 37.04 26.80
C GLY A 698 -48.30 36.86 26.22
N ASP A 699 -49.04 35.83 26.63
CA ASP A 699 -50.44 35.65 26.25
C ASP A 699 -51.28 36.91 26.67
N GLN A 700 -51.32 37.88 25.74
CA GLN A 700 -52.37 38.92 25.81
C GLN A 700 -53.56 38.35 25.04
N SER A 701 -54.24 37.36 25.65
CA SER A 701 -55.55 36.93 25.23
C SER A 701 -56.53 37.26 26.33
#